data_59c0e9ac5badda13ae27a332c0cc79ee
#
_entry.id   59c0e9ac5badda13ae27a332c0cc79ee
#
_cell.length_a   1.000
_cell.length_b   1.000
_cell.length_c   1.000
_cell.angle_alpha   90.00
_cell.angle_beta   90.00
_cell.angle_gamma   90.00
#
_symmetry.space_group_name_H-M   'P 1'
#
loop_
_entity.id
_entity.type
_entity.pdbx_description
1 polymer ?
#
loop_
_entity_poly.entity_id
_entity_poly.type
_entity_poly.pdbx_seq_one_letter_code
_entity_poly.pdbx_strand_id
1 'polypeptide(L)'
;MYKTKASSVIKFQLIALFILILILRVQSQTDVVNKDLPFMNADLPLQERVDDLVSRLTPEEKILQMQHTSPAILRLGIPQYNWWNECLHGVARNGIATVFPQAIGMAATFNPELVYREADIISTEARAKYYEAVSKNSREIYQGLTFWSPNINIFRDPRWGRGQETYGEDPFLTAQTGIAFVKGLQGNDPDYFKVIATAKHFAVHSGPESQRHKFDAWVSESDLYDTYLPAFEALVREAKVYSVMGAYNRLYSIPCCASDFLLNRTLRQTWGFKGYVVSDCWAVSDIYTFHNVVPDAPKAATLALKAGCDLVCGVEYGQLSEALKLGYISEKELDVPVKRLFEARFRLGLFDPPEKVKYSSIPASAYDTEEHRSLAREAARQSIVLLKNENSVLPLSHKIKNIAVIGPYANDTSVLLGNYNGIPSRPVTILDGICNKVSRNSRVVYCLGAEKPETYARHAGTGNPEAKALIEEALQVTRKADVIIFAGGISPDLEGEEMDVEVPGFLKGDRTTLDLPENQLKLLELLKKTGKPVILVLTNGSALSVNQAVQNTQAVIEAWYPGEEGGNALADVIFGDYNPAGRLPVTFNKSVNDLPAFDDYSMKSRTYRYFNGDVLYPFGYGLSYSTYRYEQVKTNQAEYSKNDTVFVSVKVSNSGLYSGDEVIQVYVKQPENSKDQPIKSLAAFERVYFGKGESKTVLLTIPVSGLRHYSPENSGYMVAEGNYQLLIGASSSDIRLKSGIIIK
;
A
#
# COMPACT_ATOMS: atom_id res chain seq x y z
N MET A 1 78.38 -27.96 -4.31
CA MET A 1 77.26 -27.05 -4.63
C MET A 1 76.13 -27.72 -5.43
N TYR A 2 75.86 -29.03 -5.26
CA TYR A 2 74.84 -29.79 -6.04
C TYR A 2 73.82 -30.54 -5.17
N LYS A 3 73.83 -30.42 -3.81
CA LYS A 3 72.88 -31.14 -2.93
C LYS A 3 71.71 -30.29 -2.43
N THR A 4 71.69 -28.96 -2.63
CA THR A 4 70.62 -28.08 -2.12
C THR A 4 69.49 -27.80 -3.09
N LYS A 5 69.63 -28.07 -4.42
CA LYS A 5 68.57 -27.83 -5.41
C LYS A 5 67.55 -28.96 -5.52
N ALA A 6 67.93 -30.22 -5.19
CA ALA A 6 67.02 -31.33 -5.30
C ALA A 6 65.93 -31.35 -4.17
N SER A 7 66.27 -30.87 -2.97
CA SER A 7 65.32 -30.80 -1.86
C SER A 7 64.22 -29.74 -2.01
N SER A 8 64.50 -28.66 -2.71
CA SER A 8 63.53 -27.58 -2.95
C SER A 8 62.50 -27.95 -4.03
N VAL A 9 62.90 -28.70 -5.09
CA VAL A 9 62.01 -29.15 -6.15
C VAL A 9 61.04 -30.22 -5.67
N ILE A 10 61.52 -31.16 -4.80
CA ILE A 10 60.65 -32.19 -4.20
C ILE A 10 59.63 -31.56 -3.21
N LYS A 11 59.97 -30.53 -2.47
CA LYS A 11 59.03 -29.80 -1.60
C LYS A 11 57.96 -29.05 -2.42
N PHE A 12 58.37 -28.48 -3.54
CA PHE A 12 57.40 -27.78 -4.42
C PHE A 12 56.45 -28.74 -5.10
N GLN A 13 56.93 -29.91 -5.52
CA GLN A 13 56.08 -30.95 -6.09
C GLN A 13 55.12 -31.57 -5.07
N LEU A 14 55.54 -31.76 -3.83
CA LEU A 14 54.67 -32.24 -2.75
C LEU A 14 53.59 -31.20 -2.35
N ILE A 15 53.92 -29.92 -2.34
CA ILE A 15 52.95 -28.83 -2.09
C ILE A 15 51.96 -28.73 -3.26
N ALA A 16 52.43 -28.81 -4.52
CA ALA A 16 51.54 -28.81 -5.68
C ALA A 16 50.61 -30.02 -5.72
N LEU A 17 51.15 -31.22 -5.33
CA LEU A 17 50.33 -32.42 -5.23
C LEU A 17 49.29 -32.32 -4.09
N PHE A 18 49.66 -31.70 -2.94
CA PHE A 18 48.75 -31.50 -1.83
C PHE A 18 47.63 -30.45 -2.18
N ILE A 19 47.99 -29.38 -2.90
CA ILE A 19 47.03 -28.40 -3.43
C ILE A 19 46.11 -29.06 -4.49
N LEU A 20 46.68 -29.90 -5.38
CA LEU A 20 45.88 -30.64 -6.36
C LEU A 20 44.92 -31.66 -5.70
N ILE A 21 45.37 -32.34 -4.66
CA ILE A 21 44.53 -33.25 -3.85
C ILE A 21 43.47 -32.49 -3.05
N LEU A 22 43.77 -31.27 -2.56
CA LEU A 22 42.77 -30.39 -1.95
C LEU A 22 41.76 -29.87 -2.97
N ILE A 23 42.21 -29.46 -4.16
CA ILE A 23 41.33 -29.05 -5.27
C ILE A 23 40.46 -30.19 -5.74
N LEU A 24 41.03 -31.40 -5.89
CA LEU A 24 40.28 -32.62 -6.24
C LEU A 24 39.31 -33.06 -5.13
N ARG A 25 39.62 -32.85 -3.85
CA ARG A 25 38.66 -33.06 -2.75
C ARG A 25 37.56 -32.00 -2.69
N VAL A 26 37.87 -30.78 -3.04
CA VAL A 26 36.86 -29.70 -3.14
C VAL A 26 35.96 -29.91 -4.38
N GLN A 27 36.52 -30.44 -5.48
CA GLN A 27 35.74 -30.81 -6.68
C GLN A 27 34.96 -32.12 -6.56
N SER A 28 35.32 -33.02 -5.63
CA SER A 28 34.57 -34.28 -5.41
C SER A 28 33.45 -34.18 -4.37
N GLN A 29 33.23 -33.00 -3.78
CA GLN A 29 32.08 -32.70 -2.93
C GLN A 29 31.01 -31.85 -3.64
N THR A 30 30.90 -31.95 -4.96
CA THR A 30 29.58 -31.81 -5.58
C THR A 30 28.82 -33.06 -5.24
N ASP A 31 28.23 -33.13 -4.04
CA ASP A 31 27.19 -34.08 -3.74
C ASP A 31 26.20 -34.04 -4.88
N VAL A 32 26.13 -35.14 -5.64
CA VAL A 32 25.09 -35.31 -6.65
C VAL A 32 23.79 -35.24 -5.88
N VAL A 33 23.11 -34.08 -5.97
CA VAL A 33 21.80 -33.93 -5.35
C VAL A 33 20.96 -35.07 -5.85
N ASN A 34 20.57 -35.96 -4.94
CA ASN A 34 19.77 -37.14 -5.28
C ASN A 34 18.39 -36.63 -5.74
N LYS A 35 18.19 -36.53 -7.06
CA LYS A 35 16.92 -36.11 -7.67
C LYS A 35 15.78 -37.10 -7.44
N ASP A 36 16.07 -38.26 -6.90
CA ASP A 36 15.09 -39.33 -6.60
C ASP A 36 14.44 -39.17 -5.22
N LEU A 37 14.72 -38.07 -4.50
CA LEU A 37 14.07 -37.82 -3.21
C LEU A 37 12.57 -37.51 -3.41
N PRO A 38 11.67 -38.10 -2.60
CA PRO A 38 10.23 -37.94 -2.75
C PRO A 38 9.77 -36.48 -2.84
N PHE A 39 10.36 -35.57 -2.05
CA PHE A 39 9.98 -34.17 -2.10
C PHE A 39 10.31 -33.48 -3.45
N MET A 40 11.25 -34.01 -4.23
CA MET A 40 11.58 -33.51 -5.58
C MET A 40 10.64 -34.05 -6.67
N ASN A 41 9.84 -35.05 -6.37
CA ASN A 41 8.89 -35.61 -7.32
C ASN A 41 7.61 -34.76 -7.38
N ALA A 42 7.48 -33.99 -8.44
CA ALA A 42 6.34 -33.08 -8.65
C ALA A 42 4.99 -33.79 -8.97
N ASP A 43 4.98 -35.14 -9.08
CA ASP A 43 3.77 -35.94 -9.26
C ASP A 43 3.17 -36.42 -7.94
N LEU A 44 3.90 -36.28 -6.82
CA LEU A 44 3.40 -36.61 -5.50
C LEU A 44 2.53 -35.45 -4.93
N PRO A 45 1.56 -35.79 -4.07
CA PRO A 45 0.77 -34.78 -3.36
C PRO A 45 1.65 -33.81 -2.58
N LEU A 46 1.31 -32.51 -2.62
CA LEU A 46 2.07 -31.45 -1.99
C LEU A 46 2.39 -31.75 -0.51
N GLN A 47 1.41 -32.25 0.26
CA GLN A 47 1.61 -32.54 1.68
C GLN A 47 2.64 -33.64 1.91
N GLU A 48 2.66 -34.69 1.07
CA GLU A 48 3.66 -35.76 1.15
C GLU A 48 5.08 -35.25 0.89
N ARG A 49 5.21 -34.34 -0.08
CA ARG A 49 6.48 -33.69 -0.42
C ARG A 49 6.99 -32.82 0.72
N VAL A 50 6.10 -32.00 1.32
CA VAL A 50 6.43 -31.16 2.47
C VAL A 50 6.84 -31.99 3.67
N ASP A 51 6.09 -33.04 3.98
CA ASP A 51 6.38 -33.96 5.10
C ASP A 51 7.70 -34.68 4.92
N ASP A 52 7.98 -35.19 3.73
CA ASP A 52 9.26 -35.85 3.40
C ASP A 52 10.45 -34.89 3.58
N LEU A 53 10.34 -33.66 3.01
CA LEU A 53 11.41 -32.70 3.11
C LEU A 53 11.68 -32.31 4.56
N VAL A 54 10.65 -31.95 5.33
CA VAL A 54 10.79 -31.48 6.72
C VAL A 54 11.34 -32.59 7.62
N SER A 55 11.00 -33.86 7.37
CA SER A 55 11.55 -35.02 8.11
C SER A 55 13.06 -35.19 7.94
N ARG A 56 13.64 -34.64 6.88
CA ARG A 56 15.08 -34.72 6.57
C ARG A 56 15.90 -33.58 7.17
N LEU A 57 15.26 -32.54 7.71
CA LEU A 57 15.93 -31.35 8.27
C LEU A 57 16.39 -31.60 9.70
N THR A 58 17.60 -31.16 10.02
CA THR A 58 18.05 -31.09 11.42
C THR A 58 17.34 -29.95 12.15
N PRO A 59 17.29 -29.96 13.49
CA PRO A 59 16.72 -28.84 14.26
C PRO A 59 17.35 -27.48 13.91
N GLU A 60 18.67 -27.44 13.71
CA GLU A 60 19.39 -26.22 13.32
C GLU A 60 18.98 -25.72 11.94
N GLU A 61 18.85 -26.66 10.96
CA GLU A 61 18.36 -26.30 9.62
C GLU A 61 16.93 -25.78 9.68
N LYS A 62 16.02 -26.39 10.45
CA LYS A 62 14.65 -25.92 10.67
C LYS A 62 14.64 -24.50 11.19
N ILE A 63 15.42 -24.20 12.22
CA ILE A 63 15.53 -22.87 12.84
C ILE A 63 16.04 -21.83 11.82
N LEU A 64 17.05 -22.17 11.02
CA LEU A 64 17.59 -21.28 10.00
C LEU A 64 16.62 -21.00 8.86
N GLN A 65 15.76 -21.97 8.51
CA GLN A 65 14.73 -21.75 7.49
C GLN A 65 13.56 -20.86 7.96
N MET A 66 13.44 -20.60 9.26
CA MET A 66 12.42 -19.72 9.84
C MET A 66 12.88 -18.25 9.97
N GLN A 67 14.01 -17.89 9.37
CA GLN A 67 14.51 -16.52 9.27
C GLN A 67 14.31 -15.98 7.85
N HIS A 68 14.13 -14.66 7.71
CA HIS A 68 13.90 -14.05 6.39
C HIS A 68 15.04 -14.29 5.39
N THR A 69 16.26 -14.51 5.88
CA THR A 69 17.42 -14.99 5.10
C THR A 69 17.59 -16.48 5.32
N SER A 70 16.85 -17.30 4.61
CA SER A 70 16.95 -18.76 4.71
C SER A 70 18.16 -19.26 3.93
N PRO A 71 19.20 -19.81 4.59
CA PRO A 71 20.41 -20.30 3.90
C PRO A 71 20.14 -21.54 3.06
N ALA A 72 21.04 -21.82 2.12
CA ALA A 72 20.98 -23.05 1.32
C ALA A 72 21.22 -24.31 2.19
N ILE A 73 20.53 -25.40 1.85
CA ILE A 73 20.77 -26.74 2.42
C ILE A 73 21.32 -27.59 1.30
N LEU A 74 22.64 -27.51 1.09
CA LEU A 74 23.33 -28.09 -0.07
C LEU A 74 23.15 -29.60 -0.19
N ARG A 75 23.16 -30.33 0.92
CA ARG A 75 22.98 -31.82 0.94
C ARG A 75 21.61 -32.27 0.43
N LEU A 76 20.60 -31.35 0.43
CA LEU A 76 19.25 -31.60 -0.09
C LEU A 76 18.98 -30.84 -1.41
N GLY A 77 19.96 -30.11 -1.92
CA GLY A 77 19.79 -29.30 -3.13
C GLY A 77 18.84 -28.14 -2.98
N ILE A 78 18.59 -27.67 -1.76
CA ILE A 78 17.72 -26.55 -1.48
C ILE A 78 18.54 -25.25 -1.59
N PRO A 79 18.22 -24.34 -2.51
CA PRO A 79 18.91 -23.06 -2.62
C PRO A 79 18.55 -22.12 -1.48
N GLN A 80 19.42 -21.14 -1.20
CA GLN A 80 19.06 -20.04 -0.32
C GLN A 80 17.83 -19.30 -0.84
N TYR A 81 17.08 -18.67 0.08
CA TYR A 81 15.91 -17.89 -0.26
C TYR A 81 15.81 -16.67 0.66
N ASN A 82 15.53 -15.50 0.08
CA ASN A 82 15.23 -14.29 0.84
C ASN A 82 13.74 -13.97 0.76
N TRP A 83 13.09 -13.92 1.92
CA TRP A 83 11.65 -13.68 2.05
C TRP A 83 11.27 -12.21 1.95
N TRP A 84 12.23 -11.29 2.12
CA TRP A 84 11.97 -9.86 2.13
C TRP A 84 11.96 -9.29 0.72
N ASN A 85 10.78 -8.98 0.24
CA ASN A 85 10.56 -8.30 -1.03
C ASN A 85 9.38 -7.34 -0.89
N GLU A 86 9.42 -6.22 -1.63
CA GLU A 86 8.41 -5.17 -1.56
C GLU A 86 7.85 -4.87 -2.94
N CYS A 87 6.53 -4.66 -3.03
CA CYS A 87 5.88 -4.31 -4.29
C CYS A 87 4.58 -3.52 -4.08
N LEU A 88 4.60 -2.51 -3.23
CA LEU A 88 3.39 -1.79 -2.84
C LEU A 88 2.64 -1.16 -4.04
N HIS A 89 3.38 -0.58 -5.01
CA HIS A 89 2.85 0.01 -6.24
C HIS A 89 3.83 -0.14 -7.41
N GLY A 90 4.49 -1.27 -7.50
CA GLY A 90 5.55 -1.66 -8.42
C GLY A 90 6.61 -2.45 -7.67
N VAL A 91 7.44 -3.25 -8.36
CA VAL A 91 8.52 -3.99 -7.71
C VAL A 91 9.55 -3.01 -7.16
N ALA A 92 9.65 -2.96 -5.83
CA ALA A 92 10.47 -1.98 -5.13
C ALA A 92 11.89 -2.45 -4.88
N ARG A 93 12.84 -1.50 -4.82
CA ARG A 93 14.23 -1.67 -4.39
C ARG A 93 15.02 -2.73 -5.18
N ASN A 94 14.55 -3.10 -6.35
CA ASN A 94 15.16 -4.08 -7.25
C ASN A 94 15.40 -3.50 -8.66
N GLY A 95 16.01 -2.31 -8.73
CA GLY A 95 16.34 -1.64 -9.99
C GLY A 95 15.12 -1.14 -10.77
N ILE A 96 15.21 -1.19 -12.11
CA ILE A 96 14.17 -0.66 -12.99
C ILE A 96 12.88 -1.48 -12.86
N ALA A 97 11.76 -0.79 -12.66
CA ALA A 97 10.41 -1.36 -12.63
C ALA A 97 9.38 -0.28 -12.95
N THR A 98 8.21 -0.67 -13.45
CA THR A 98 7.07 0.24 -13.57
C THR A 98 6.64 0.74 -12.20
N VAL A 99 6.44 2.06 -12.06
CA VAL A 99 5.98 2.68 -10.83
C VAL A 99 4.58 3.26 -11.04
N PHE A 100 3.60 2.62 -10.43
CA PHE A 100 2.20 3.05 -10.41
C PHE A 100 1.98 4.17 -9.38
N PRO A 101 0.80 4.82 -9.35
CA PRO A 101 0.45 5.70 -8.25
C PRO A 101 0.55 4.98 -6.91
N GLN A 102 0.92 5.71 -5.86
CA GLN A 102 0.96 5.18 -4.50
C GLN A 102 -0.42 4.64 -4.07
N ALA A 103 -0.46 3.69 -3.15
CA ALA A 103 -1.66 2.98 -2.72
C ALA A 103 -2.85 3.89 -2.40
N ILE A 104 -2.64 5.02 -1.73
CA ILE A 104 -3.68 6.02 -1.46
C ILE A 104 -4.27 6.61 -2.74
N GLY A 105 -3.45 6.84 -3.76
CA GLY A 105 -3.90 7.28 -5.09
C GLY A 105 -4.67 6.17 -5.80
N MET A 106 -4.25 4.91 -5.68
CA MET A 106 -4.99 3.78 -6.23
C MET A 106 -6.36 3.61 -5.57
N ALA A 107 -6.47 3.82 -4.26
CA ALA A 107 -7.75 3.85 -3.56
C ALA A 107 -8.66 4.98 -4.06
N ALA A 108 -8.10 6.15 -4.41
CA ALA A 108 -8.86 7.27 -4.97
C ALA A 108 -9.50 6.96 -6.33
N THR A 109 -9.08 5.90 -7.02
CA THR A 109 -9.73 5.45 -8.25
C THR A 109 -11.12 4.87 -8.01
N PHE A 110 -11.42 4.32 -6.83
CA PHE A 110 -12.62 3.54 -6.57
C PHE A 110 -12.85 2.48 -7.67
N ASN A 111 -11.79 1.82 -8.10
CA ASN A 111 -11.79 0.87 -9.21
C ASN A 111 -10.97 -0.39 -8.88
N PRO A 112 -11.55 -1.38 -8.20
CA PRO A 112 -10.85 -2.64 -7.87
C PRO A 112 -10.35 -3.40 -9.09
N GLU A 113 -11.02 -3.32 -10.24
CA GLU A 113 -10.57 -3.97 -11.48
C GLU A 113 -9.23 -3.38 -11.97
N LEU A 114 -9.06 -2.06 -11.89
CA LEU A 114 -7.81 -1.41 -12.23
C LEU A 114 -6.68 -1.85 -11.29
N VAL A 115 -6.97 -1.94 -9.98
CA VAL A 115 -6.01 -2.42 -8.98
C VAL A 115 -5.62 -3.88 -9.21
N TYR A 116 -6.55 -4.71 -9.64
CA TYR A 116 -6.24 -6.09 -10.05
C TYR A 116 -5.26 -6.11 -11.24
N ARG A 117 -5.49 -5.31 -12.27
CA ARG A 117 -4.62 -5.20 -13.45
C ARG A 117 -3.23 -4.67 -13.11
N GLU A 118 -3.16 -3.67 -12.24
CA GLU A 118 -1.90 -3.17 -11.67
C GLU A 118 -1.12 -4.31 -10.99
N ALA A 119 -1.76 -5.02 -10.06
CA ALA A 119 -1.12 -6.09 -9.30
C ALA A 119 -0.72 -7.29 -10.19
N ASP A 120 -1.44 -7.56 -11.26
CA ASP A 120 -1.07 -8.57 -12.26
C ASP A 120 0.21 -8.18 -13.03
N ILE A 121 0.35 -6.91 -13.41
CA ILE A 121 1.60 -6.38 -14.00
C ILE A 121 2.74 -6.48 -12.98
N ILE A 122 2.54 -5.99 -11.75
CA ILE A 122 3.56 -6.04 -10.69
C ILE A 122 4.08 -7.47 -10.48
N SER A 123 3.18 -8.44 -10.40
CA SER A 123 3.57 -9.85 -10.23
C SER A 123 4.24 -10.46 -11.47
N THR A 124 3.91 -9.97 -12.67
CA THR A 124 4.61 -10.31 -13.91
C THR A 124 6.06 -9.80 -13.88
N GLU A 125 6.26 -8.54 -13.53
CA GLU A 125 7.58 -7.94 -13.38
C GLU A 125 8.40 -8.61 -12.28
N ALA A 126 7.75 -8.97 -11.16
CA ALA A 126 8.39 -9.71 -10.07
C ALA A 126 8.94 -11.06 -10.52
N ARG A 127 8.15 -11.82 -11.30
CA ARG A 127 8.61 -13.09 -11.90
C ARG A 127 9.75 -12.88 -12.90
N ALA A 128 9.67 -11.89 -13.77
CA ALA A 128 10.74 -11.57 -14.73
C ALA A 128 12.07 -11.29 -14.02
N LYS A 129 12.03 -10.43 -12.99
CA LYS A 129 13.20 -10.08 -12.16
C LYS A 129 13.75 -11.26 -11.37
N TYR A 130 12.88 -12.10 -10.83
CA TYR A 130 13.29 -13.33 -10.15
C TYR A 130 14.05 -14.24 -11.09
N TYR A 131 13.56 -14.49 -12.31
CA TYR A 131 14.24 -15.36 -13.27
C TYR A 131 15.54 -14.74 -13.76
N GLU A 132 15.61 -13.43 -13.93
CA GLU A 132 16.86 -12.72 -14.22
C GLU A 132 17.89 -12.92 -13.10
N ALA A 133 17.50 -12.74 -11.84
CA ALA A 133 18.39 -12.93 -10.69
C ALA A 133 18.87 -14.38 -10.58
N VAL A 134 17.97 -15.35 -10.69
CA VAL A 134 18.30 -16.79 -10.65
C VAL A 134 19.24 -17.18 -11.78
N SER A 135 19.06 -16.64 -13.00
CA SER A 135 19.97 -16.90 -14.12
C SER A 135 21.40 -16.44 -13.85
N LYS A 136 21.57 -15.43 -13.01
CA LYS A 136 22.85 -14.91 -12.52
C LYS A 136 23.32 -15.57 -11.20
N ASN A 137 22.64 -16.63 -10.77
CA ASN A 137 22.84 -17.30 -9.48
C ASN A 137 22.76 -16.37 -8.27
N SER A 138 21.92 -15.32 -8.35
CA SER A 138 21.65 -14.38 -7.26
C SER A 138 20.29 -14.67 -6.62
N ARG A 139 20.22 -14.57 -5.28
CA ARG A 139 19.01 -14.76 -4.45
C ARG A 139 19.05 -13.85 -3.24
N GLU A 140 19.42 -12.60 -3.48
CA GLU A 140 19.57 -11.61 -2.42
C GLU A 140 18.22 -11.01 -2.01
N ILE A 141 18.24 -10.10 -1.04
CA ILE A 141 17.09 -9.29 -0.64
C ILE A 141 16.46 -8.61 -1.87
N TYR A 142 15.14 -8.53 -1.91
CA TYR A 142 14.32 -7.99 -3.00
C TYR A 142 14.33 -8.77 -4.32
N GLN A 143 14.87 -9.99 -4.33
CA GLN A 143 14.94 -10.85 -5.53
C GLN A 143 14.07 -12.11 -5.44
N GLY A 144 13.26 -12.26 -4.39
CA GLY A 144 12.35 -13.37 -4.19
C GLY A 144 10.96 -13.16 -4.78
N LEU A 145 10.02 -14.03 -4.40
CA LEU A 145 8.64 -14.06 -4.87
C LEU A 145 7.61 -13.94 -3.73
N THR A 146 8.06 -13.56 -2.54
CA THR A 146 7.23 -13.32 -1.35
C THR A 146 7.25 -11.84 -1.03
N PHE A 147 6.13 -11.15 -1.23
CA PHE A 147 6.06 -9.68 -1.15
C PHE A 147 5.28 -9.21 0.07
N TRP A 148 5.85 -8.27 0.81
CA TRP A 148 5.27 -7.74 2.04
C TRP A 148 4.33 -6.56 1.73
N SER A 149 3.34 -6.83 0.90
CA SER A 149 2.29 -5.93 0.44
C SER A 149 0.98 -6.73 0.24
N PRO A 150 -0.20 -6.12 0.42
CA PRO A 150 -0.50 -4.70 0.64
C PRO A 150 -0.48 -4.29 2.12
N ASN A 151 -0.35 -2.97 2.37
CA ASN A 151 -0.67 -2.37 3.66
C ASN A 151 -2.17 -2.05 3.73
N ILE A 152 -2.91 -2.80 4.54
CA ILE A 152 -4.37 -2.65 4.72
C ILE A 152 -4.76 -2.12 6.09
N ASN A 153 -3.84 -1.44 6.77
CA ASN A 153 -4.18 -0.71 7.98
C ASN A 153 -5.10 0.46 7.63
N ILE A 154 -6.03 0.77 8.53
CA ILE A 154 -6.94 1.90 8.34
C ILE A 154 -6.21 3.21 8.59
N PHE A 155 -6.29 4.13 7.63
CA PHE A 155 -5.75 5.48 7.75
C PHE A 155 -6.64 6.33 8.66
N ARG A 156 -6.63 5.98 9.97
CA ARG A 156 -7.51 6.61 10.98
C ARG A 156 -7.17 8.06 11.28
N ASP A 157 -5.93 8.48 11.03
CA ASP A 157 -5.42 9.80 11.39
C ASP A 157 -4.50 10.35 10.30
N PRO A 158 -4.81 11.53 9.73
CA PRO A 158 -4.04 12.11 8.62
C PRO A 158 -2.61 12.53 9.00
N ARG A 159 -2.25 12.51 10.29
CA ARG A 159 -0.86 12.76 10.73
C ARG A 159 0.06 11.60 10.46
N TRP A 160 -0.44 10.39 10.29
CA TRP A 160 0.38 9.21 10.07
C TRP A 160 1.07 9.22 8.69
N GLY A 161 2.42 9.32 8.69
CA GLY A 161 3.20 9.43 7.45
C GLY A 161 3.16 8.21 6.54
N ARG A 162 2.91 7.01 7.08
CA ARG A 162 2.68 5.79 6.29
C ARG A 162 1.23 5.65 5.78
N GLY A 163 0.37 6.61 6.06
CA GLY A 163 -0.99 6.63 5.51
C GLY A 163 -1.02 6.56 3.99
N GLN A 164 -0.02 7.11 3.30
CA GLN A 164 0.15 7.00 1.86
C GLN A 164 0.20 5.56 1.33
N GLU A 165 0.68 4.62 2.16
CA GLU A 165 0.81 3.20 1.81
C GLU A 165 -0.51 2.43 1.88
N THR A 166 -1.59 3.06 2.37
CA THR A 166 -2.87 2.41 2.66
C THR A 166 -3.95 2.74 1.62
N TYR A 167 -5.05 2.02 1.70
CA TYR A 167 -6.23 2.28 0.87
C TYR A 167 -7.26 3.23 1.54
N GLY A 168 -6.82 4.03 2.50
CA GLY A 168 -7.62 5.08 3.11
C GLY A 168 -8.28 4.71 4.43
N GLU A 169 -9.32 5.48 4.78
CA GLU A 169 -9.94 5.45 6.11
C GLU A 169 -11.15 4.50 6.23
N ASP A 170 -11.65 3.98 5.10
CA ASP A 170 -12.86 3.16 5.08
C ASP A 170 -12.54 1.67 5.00
N PRO A 171 -13.07 0.84 5.93
CA PRO A 171 -12.80 -0.60 5.95
C PRO A 171 -13.32 -1.35 4.72
N PHE A 172 -14.46 -0.94 4.12
CA PHE A 172 -15.03 -1.58 2.95
C PHE A 172 -14.21 -1.27 1.70
N LEU A 173 -13.86 0.00 1.46
CA LEU A 173 -12.99 0.40 0.35
C LEU A 173 -11.64 -0.31 0.46
N THR A 174 -11.03 -0.32 1.66
CA THR A 174 -9.76 -1.01 1.92
C THR A 174 -9.85 -2.51 1.64
N ALA A 175 -10.95 -3.16 2.04
CA ALA A 175 -11.16 -4.57 1.78
C ALA A 175 -11.28 -4.86 0.27
N GLN A 176 -12.14 -4.13 -0.46
CA GLN A 176 -12.37 -4.35 -1.90
C GLN A 176 -11.09 -4.12 -2.71
N THR A 177 -10.37 -3.05 -2.42
CA THR A 177 -9.09 -2.73 -3.07
C THR A 177 -8.01 -3.77 -2.74
N GLY A 178 -7.89 -4.13 -1.45
CA GLY A 178 -6.93 -5.14 -1.01
C GLY A 178 -7.19 -6.54 -1.57
N ILE A 179 -8.47 -6.95 -1.68
CA ILE A 179 -8.85 -8.23 -2.33
C ILE A 179 -8.39 -8.24 -3.79
N ALA A 180 -8.62 -7.16 -4.53
CA ALA A 180 -8.22 -7.05 -5.93
C ALA A 180 -6.70 -7.13 -6.07
N PHE A 181 -5.96 -6.40 -5.24
CA PHE A 181 -4.50 -6.39 -5.23
C PHE A 181 -3.92 -7.79 -4.93
N VAL A 182 -4.40 -8.46 -3.88
CA VAL A 182 -3.93 -9.81 -3.52
C VAL A 182 -4.20 -10.81 -4.64
N LYS A 183 -5.41 -10.78 -5.24
CA LYS A 183 -5.76 -11.68 -6.36
C LYS A 183 -4.88 -11.44 -7.58
N GLY A 184 -4.59 -10.19 -7.94
CA GLY A 184 -3.68 -9.85 -9.04
C GLY A 184 -2.25 -10.30 -8.76
N LEU A 185 -1.76 -10.13 -7.53
CA LEU A 185 -0.43 -10.60 -7.14
C LEU A 185 -0.33 -12.13 -7.17
N GLN A 186 -1.24 -12.83 -6.52
CA GLN A 186 -1.16 -14.29 -6.36
C GLN A 186 -1.50 -15.07 -7.65
N GLY A 187 -2.20 -14.42 -8.59
CA GLY A 187 -2.62 -15.05 -9.84
C GLY A 187 -3.79 -16.02 -9.64
N ASN A 188 -4.12 -16.76 -10.69
CA ASN A 188 -5.30 -17.64 -10.76
C ASN A 188 -4.99 -19.10 -11.06
N ASP A 189 -3.73 -19.51 -10.96
CA ASP A 189 -3.36 -20.91 -11.14
C ASP A 189 -3.74 -21.69 -9.87
N PRO A 190 -4.34 -22.91 -9.98
CA PRO A 190 -4.78 -23.68 -8.82
C PRO A 190 -3.63 -24.26 -8.00
N ASP A 191 -2.49 -24.54 -8.63
CA ASP A 191 -1.37 -25.25 -8.02
C ASP A 191 -0.26 -24.30 -7.61
N TYR A 192 -0.02 -23.22 -8.39
CA TYR A 192 1.09 -22.31 -8.21
C TYR A 192 0.66 -20.87 -8.02
N PHE A 193 1.24 -20.19 -7.03
CA PHE A 193 1.15 -18.76 -6.92
C PHE A 193 2.04 -18.05 -7.94
N LYS A 194 1.58 -16.95 -8.52
CA LYS A 194 2.41 -16.07 -9.33
C LYS A 194 3.45 -15.38 -8.46
N VAL A 195 3.02 -14.76 -7.36
CA VAL A 195 3.84 -14.39 -6.19
C VAL A 195 2.98 -14.55 -4.93
N ILE A 196 3.58 -14.49 -3.74
CA ILE A 196 2.81 -14.48 -2.49
C ILE A 196 2.68 -13.04 -1.99
N ALA A 197 1.44 -12.63 -1.74
CA ALA A 197 1.10 -11.37 -1.09
C ALA A 197 1.08 -11.51 0.44
N THR A 198 1.38 -10.43 1.16
CA THR A 198 1.35 -10.38 2.63
C THR A 198 0.47 -9.23 3.11
N ALA A 199 -0.64 -9.54 3.77
CA ALA A 199 -1.46 -8.53 4.42
C ALA A 199 -0.77 -7.96 5.66
N LYS A 200 -0.57 -6.65 5.73
CA LYS A 200 0.15 -6.00 6.84
C LYS A 200 -0.53 -4.71 7.31
N HIS A 201 -0.30 -4.29 8.55
CA HIS A 201 0.37 -4.92 9.68
C HIS A 201 -0.68 -5.39 10.68
N PHE A 202 -0.70 -6.67 11.03
CA PHE A 202 -1.74 -7.30 11.84
C PHE A 202 -1.39 -7.26 13.34
N ALA A 203 -2.04 -6.40 14.17
CA ALA A 203 -3.17 -5.57 13.87
C ALA A 203 -3.13 -4.25 14.65
N VAL A 204 -4.08 -3.35 14.33
CA VAL A 204 -4.27 -2.06 15.04
C VAL A 204 -2.98 -1.23 15.02
N HIS A 205 -2.44 -1.01 13.83
CA HIS A 205 -1.20 -0.26 13.58
C HIS A 205 -1.48 0.90 12.61
N SER A 206 -1.30 2.15 13.08
CA SER A 206 -1.46 3.37 12.27
C SER A 206 -0.84 4.60 12.94
N GLY A 207 0.44 4.48 13.31
CA GLY A 207 1.23 5.53 13.97
C GLY A 207 0.91 5.75 15.45
N PRO A 208 1.62 6.62 16.15
CA PRO A 208 2.72 7.46 15.66
C PRO A 208 4.00 6.67 15.36
N GLU A 209 4.71 7.05 14.28
CA GLU A 209 5.97 6.37 13.90
C GLU A 209 7.05 6.47 14.96
N SER A 210 7.15 7.60 15.65
CA SER A 210 8.11 7.80 16.76
C SER A 210 7.91 6.84 17.94
N GLN A 211 6.77 6.14 18.01
CA GLN A 211 6.43 5.20 19.08
C GLN A 211 6.20 3.77 18.57
N ARG A 212 6.40 3.49 17.28
CA ARG A 212 6.00 2.23 16.64
C ARG A 212 6.46 0.97 17.39
N HIS A 213 7.65 0.99 17.99
CA HIS A 213 8.22 -0.11 18.75
C HIS A 213 7.73 -0.20 20.22
N LYS A 214 6.93 0.76 20.70
CA LYS A 214 6.62 0.87 22.14
C LYS A 214 5.14 0.92 22.46
N PHE A 215 4.32 1.47 21.56
CA PHE A 215 2.94 1.76 21.90
C PHE A 215 2.11 0.50 22.16
N ASP A 216 1.09 0.67 22.96
CA ASP A 216 0.12 -0.34 23.31
C ASP A 216 -1.26 0.15 22.88
N ALA A 217 -1.82 -0.45 21.84
CA ALA A 217 -3.13 -0.06 21.35
C ALA A 217 -4.23 -0.58 22.25
N TRP A 218 -5.08 0.34 22.70
CA TRP A 218 -6.31 0.04 23.45
C TRP A 218 -7.50 0.56 22.66
N VAL A 219 -8.39 -0.32 22.28
CA VAL A 219 -9.58 -0.02 21.47
C VAL A 219 -10.80 -0.71 22.06
N SER A 220 -12.00 -0.21 21.76
CA SER A 220 -13.22 -0.95 22.07
C SER A 220 -13.30 -2.21 21.19
N GLU A 221 -14.03 -3.23 21.63
CA GLU A 221 -14.28 -4.40 20.78
C GLU A 221 -15.00 -4.00 19.49
N SER A 222 -15.95 -3.05 19.56
CA SER A 222 -16.61 -2.53 18.35
C SER A 222 -15.61 -1.89 17.38
N ASP A 223 -14.69 -1.03 17.85
CA ASP A 223 -13.67 -0.46 16.98
C ASP A 223 -12.76 -1.53 16.39
N LEU A 224 -12.35 -2.52 17.19
CA LEU A 224 -11.51 -3.62 16.74
C LEU A 224 -12.18 -4.41 15.61
N TYR A 225 -13.41 -4.88 15.83
CA TYR A 225 -14.10 -5.76 14.89
C TYR A 225 -14.83 -5.03 13.76
N ASP A 226 -15.24 -3.76 13.92
CA ASP A 226 -15.96 -3.02 12.88
C ASP A 226 -15.07 -2.08 12.06
N THR A 227 -13.80 -1.87 12.49
CA THR A 227 -12.88 -0.96 11.78
C THR A 227 -11.52 -1.59 11.48
N TYR A 228 -10.81 -2.12 12.50
CA TYR A 228 -9.42 -2.53 12.31
C TYR A 228 -9.24 -3.92 11.70
N LEU A 229 -10.14 -4.86 11.97
CA LEU A 229 -10.02 -6.25 11.51
C LEU A 229 -10.74 -6.57 10.18
N PRO A 230 -11.80 -5.88 9.72
CA PRO A 230 -12.61 -6.32 8.58
C PRO A 230 -11.82 -6.50 7.28
N ALA A 231 -10.87 -5.61 6.97
CA ALA A 231 -10.05 -5.74 5.77
C ALA A 231 -9.17 -7.00 5.83
N PHE A 232 -8.56 -7.32 6.98
CA PHE A 232 -7.78 -8.55 7.15
C PHE A 232 -8.65 -9.80 7.01
N GLU A 233 -9.85 -9.82 7.63
CA GLU A 233 -10.80 -10.92 7.48
C GLU A 233 -11.17 -11.14 6.02
N ALA A 234 -11.48 -10.06 5.28
CA ALA A 234 -11.83 -10.11 3.87
C ALA A 234 -10.67 -10.67 3.01
N LEU A 235 -9.43 -10.22 3.21
CA LEU A 235 -8.30 -10.73 2.47
C LEU A 235 -8.03 -12.22 2.76
N VAL A 236 -8.23 -12.67 3.99
CA VAL A 236 -8.09 -14.09 4.34
C VAL A 236 -9.21 -14.93 3.73
N ARG A 237 -10.47 -14.48 3.89
CA ARG A 237 -11.64 -15.29 3.49
C ARG A 237 -11.92 -15.26 2.00
N GLU A 238 -11.74 -14.10 1.33
CA GLU A 238 -12.16 -13.89 -0.05
C GLU A 238 -11.00 -13.87 -1.05
N ALA A 239 -9.87 -13.22 -0.70
CA ALA A 239 -8.68 -13.21 -1.54
C ALA A 239 -7.75 -14.41 -1.30
N LYS A 240 -7.93 -15.16 -0.19
CA LYS A 240 -7.05 -16.27 0.20
C LYS A 240 -5.59 -15.82 0.29
N VAL A 241 -5.34 -14.65 0.87
CA VAL A 241 -3.97 -14.15 1.09
C VAL A 241 -3.13 -15.21 1.80
N TYR A 242 -1.91 -15.46 1.30
CA TYR A 242 -1.12 -16.58 1.78
C TYR A 242 -0.07 -16.21 2.83
N SER A 243 0.12 -14.92 3.08
CA SER A 243 0.96 -14.42 4.18
C SER A 243 0.27 -13.27 4.93
N VAL A 244 0.54 -13.19 6.23
CA VAL A 244 0.13 -12.09 7.11
C VAL A 244 1.32 -11.65 7.93
N MET A 245 1.55 -10.34 8.05
CA MET A 245 2.65 -9.79 8.84
C MET A 245 2.12 -9.25 10.18
N GLY A 246 2.66 -9.79 11.29
CA GLY A 246 2.39 -9.29 12.62
C GLY A 246 2.99 -7.90 12.85
N ALA A 247 2.24 -7.00 13.47
CA ALA A 247 2.64 -5.62 13.70
C ALA A 247 3.67 -5.47 14.83
N TYR A 248 4.37 -4.33 14.87
CA TYR A 248 5.32 -3.97 15.94
C TYR A 248 4.67 -3.83 17.32
N ASN A 249 3.51 -3.19 17.37
CA ASN A 249 2.88 -2.76 18.59
C ASN A 249 2.32 -3.91 19.45
N ARG A 250 1.95 -3.54 20.67
CA ARG A 250 1.06 -4.35 21.52
C ARG A 250 -0.40 -4.02 21.22
N LEU A 251 -1.26 -4.99 21.44
CA LEU A 251 -2.70 -4.84 21.54
C LEU A 251 -3.14 -5.42 22.88
N TYR A 252 -3.74 -4.60 23.75
CA TYR A 252 -4.13 -4.97 25.12
C TYR A 252 -2.95 -5.57 25.90
N SER A 253 -1.82 -4.89 25.87
CA SER A 253 -0.55 -5.26 26.51
C SER A 253 0.14 -6.51 25.96
N ILE A 254 -0.40 -7.16 24.91
CA ILE A 254 0.19 -8.35 24.30
C ILE A 254 0.83 -7.96 22.94
N PRO A 255 2.14 -8.25 22.73
CA PRO A 255 2.79 -8.00 21.44
C PRO A 255 2.06 -8.72 20.29
N CYS A 256 1.78 -8.04 19.19
CA CYS A 256 1.01 -8.62 18.08
C CYS A 256 1.66 -9.90 17.54
N CYS A 257 3.00 -9.93 17.43
CA CYS A 257 3.75 -11.11 17.00
C CYS A 257 3.77 -12.28 18.00
N ALA A 258 3.29 -12.05 19.25
CA ALA A 258 3.19 -13.08 20.29
C ALA A 258 1.74 -13.25 20.81
N SER A 259 0.76 -12.80 20.06
CA SER A 259 -0.65 -12.82 20.45
C SER A 259 -1.36 -14.08 19.95
N ASP A 260 -1.61 -15.03 20.86
CA ASP A 260 -2.46 -16.20 20.58
C ASP A 260 -3.87 -15.79 20.11
N PHE A 261 -4.40 -14.71 20.71
CA PHE A 261 -5.69 -14.15 20.31
C PHE A 261 -5.70 -13.76 18.82
N LEU A 262 -4.69 -13.03 18.36
CA LEU A 262 -4.61 -12.59 16.96
C LEU A 262 -4.25 -13.74 16.02
N LEU A 263 -3.13 -14.44 16.27
CA LEU A 263 -2.52 -15.32 15.29
C LEU A 263 -3.15 -16.72 15.24
N ASN A 264 -3.53 -17.28 16.38
CA ASN A 264 -4.16 -18.60 16.40
C ASN A 264 -5.68 -18.52 16.40
N ARG A 265 -6.28 -17.85 17.41
CA ARG A 265 -7.75 -17.89 17.58
C ARG A 265 -8.45 -17.10 16.46
N THR A 266 -8.08 -15.85 16.21
CA THR A 266 -8.74 -15.02 15.20
C THR A 266 -8.34 -15.45 13.79
N LEU A 267 -7.04 -15.36 13.47
CA LEU A 267 -6.56 -15.57 12.11
C LEU A 267 -6.77 -17.02 11.63
N ARG A 268 -6.32 -18.03 12.41
CA ARG A 268 -6.33 -19.43 11.97
C ARG A 268 -7.63 -20.15 12.28
N GLN A 269 -8.13 -20.07 13.53
CA GLN A 269 -9.31 -20.84 13.94
C GLN A 269 -10.61 -20.20 13.43
N THR A 270 -10.78 -18.88 13.60
CA THR A 270 -12.01 -18.17 13.22
C THR A 270 -12.08 -17.88 11.73
N TRP A 271 -11.00 -17.37 11.12
CA TRP A 271 -11.00 -17.00 9.69
C TRP A 271 -10.53 -18.12 8.76
N GLY A 272 -9.87 -19.16 9.29
CA GLY A 272 -9.45 -20.33 8.53
C GLY A 272 -8.19 -20.09 7.69
N PHE A 273 -7.31 -19.17 8.11
CA PHE A 273 -6.04 -18.89 7.44
C PHE A 273 -5.15 -20.12 7.35
N LYS A 274 -4.63 -20.39 6.15
CA LYS A 274 -3.81 -21.59 5.86
C LYS A 274 -2.34 -21.30 5.62
N GLY A 275 -1.99 -20.05 5.31
CA GLY A 275 -0.63 -19.64 4.99
C GLY A 275 0.28 -19.48 6.21
N TYR A 276 1.34 -18.70 6.05
CA TYR A 276 2.32 -18.43 7.11
C TYR A 276 2.19 -16.98 7.64
N VAL A 277 2.64 -16.80 8.88
CA VAL A 277 2.76 -15.49 9.53
C VAL A 277 4.23 -15.10 9.58
N VAL A 278 4.56 -13.90 9.12
CA VAL A 278 5.87 -13.28 9.29
C VAL A 278 5.78 -12.17 10.33
N SER A 279 6.82 -11.97 11.14
CA SER A 279 6.92 -10.77 11.98
C SER A 279 7.30 -9.55 11.14
N ASP A 280 6.90 -8.36 11.55
CA ASP A 280 7.59 -7.16 11.09
C ASP A 280 9.05 -7.18 11.54
N CYS A 281 9.92 -6.37 10.89
CA CYS A 281 11.36 -6.46 11.09
C CYS A 281 11.73 -6.05 12.52
N TRP A 282 12.41 -6.98 13.23
CA TRP A 282 12.77 -6.87 14.65
C TRP A 282 11.59 -6.80 15.64
N ALA A 283 10.34 -6.95 15.20
CA ALA A 283 9.18 -6.93 16.10
C ALA A 283 9.23 -8.04 17.17
N VAL A 284 9.92 -9.15 16.93
CA VAL A 284 10.17 -10.19 17.95
C VAL A 284 11.21 -9.72 18.97
N SER A 285 12.19 -8.91 18.53
CA SER A 285 13.13 -8.24 19.44
C SER A 285 12.42 -7.27 20.40
N ASP A 286 11.43 -6.55 19.91
CA ASP A 286 10.66 -5.58 20.70
C ASP A 286 10.00 -6.21 21.94
N ILE A 287 9.65 -7.50 21.88
CA ILE A 287 9.00 -8.23 22.97
C ILE A 287 9.84 -8.15 24.27
N TYR A 288 11.17 -8.18 24.17
CA TYR A 288 12.04 -8.09 25.34
C TYR A 288 12.78 -6.74 25.46
N THR A 289 13.03 -6.03 24.35
CA THR A 289 13.80 -4.78 24.37
C THR A 289 12.96 -3.57 24.71
N PHE A 290 11.76 -3.47 24.16
CA PHE A 290 10.86 -2.31 24.29
C PHE A 290 9.57 -2.61 25.05
N HIS A 291 8.99 -3.78 24.82
CA HIS A 291 7.74 -4.15 25.51
C HIS A 291 7.97 -4.70 26.91
N ASN A 292 9.18 -5.22 27.20
CA ASN A 292 9.56 -5.79 28.48
C ASN A 292 8.62 -6.90 28.98
N VAL A 293 8.05 -7.69 28.04
CA VAL A 293 7.11 -8.80 28.38
C VAL A 293 7.87 -10.01 28.92
N VAL A 294 9.07 -10.24 28.41
CA VAL A 294 10.00 -11.29 28.87
C VAL A 294 11.40 -10.72 28.99
N PRO A 295 12.29 -11.34 29.79
CA PRO A 295 13.60 -10.78 30.08
C PRO A 295 14.67 -10.97 28.99
N ASP A 296 14.47 -11.89 28.02
CA ASP A 296 15.51 -12.33 27.11
C ASP A 296 14.98 -12.81 25.75
N ALA A 297 15.86 -12.86 24.76
CA ALA A 297 15.55 -13.23 23.40
C ALA A 297 15.09 -14.70 23.24
N PRO A 298 15.64 -15.73 23.93
CA PRO A 298 15.11 -17.10 23.86
C PRO A 298 13.63 -17.21 24.24
N LYS A 299 13.21 -16.48 25.28
CA LYS A 299 11.81 -16.45 25.70
C LYS A 299 10.93 -15.66 24.73
N ALA A 300 11.43 -14.55 24.17
CA ALA A 300 10.71 -13.78 23.15
C ALA A 300 10.46 -14.63 21.89
N ALA A 301 11.50 -15.29 21.39
CA ALA A 301 11.37 -16.20 20.25
C ALA A 301 10.40 -17.37 20.55
N THR A 302 10.44 -17.92 21.76
CA THR A 302 9.51 -18.97 22.22
C THR A 302 8.06 -18.49 22.21
N LEU A 303 7.78 -17.29 22.73
CA LEU A 303 6.44 -16.74 22.75
C LEU A 303 5.89 -16.50 21.35
N ALA A 304 6.68 -15.91 20.46
CA ALA A 304 6.30 -15.66 19.08
C ALA A 304 6.01 -16.98 18.33
N LEU A 305 6.89 -17.95 18.45
CA LEU A 305 6.71 -19.30 17.85
C LEU A 305 5.40 -19.94 18.31
N LYS A 306 5.16 -19.99 19.63
CA LYS A 306 3.97 -20.63 20.22
C LYS A 306 2.67 -19.90 19.89
N ALA A 307 2.74 -18.59 19.71
CA ALA A 307 1.61 -17.79 19.25
C ALA A 307 1.28 -17.98 17.76
N GLY A 308 2.18 -18.62 16.98
CA GLY A 308 1.93 -18.93 15.57
C GLY A 308 2.60 -17.99 14.58
N CYS A 309 3.61 -17.21 14.99
CA CYS A 309 4.53 -16.51 14.10
C CYS A 309 5.51 -17.53 13.49
N ASP A 310 5.45 -17.73 12.17
CA ASP A 310 6.16 -18.81 11.49
C ASP A 310 7.54 -18.39 10.97
N LEU A 311 7.69 -17.11 10.62
CA LEU A 311 8.89 -16.51 10.01
C LEU A 311 9.26 -15.23 10.75
N VAL A 312 10.54 -15.00 11.03
CA VAL A 312 11.02 -13.77 11.63
C VAL A 312 11.76 -12.90 10.61
N CYS A 313 11.42 -11.62 10.53
CA CYS A 313 12.29 -10.60 9.96
C CYS A 313 13.23 -10.09 11.06
N GLY A 314 14.45 -10.64 11.12
CA GLY A 314 15.41 -10.42 12.17
C GLY A 314 16.25 -11.68 12.38
N VAL A 315 16.88 -11.78 13.55
CA VAL A 315 17.78 -12.90 13.90
C VAL A 315 17.30 -13.67 15.15
N GLU A 316 16.18 -13.26 15.74
CA GLU A 316 15.73 -13.75 17.05
C GLU A 316 15.41 -15.23 17.06
N TYR A 317 14.95 -15.80 15.94
CA TYR A 317 14.70 -17.23 15.84
C TYR A 317 15.98 -18.09 15.88
N GLY A 318 17.15 -17.51 15.70
CA GLY A 318 18.42 -18.18 16.03
C GLY A 318 18.51 -18.59 17.51
N GLN A 319 17.82 -17.87 18.41
CA GLN A 319 17.75 -18.15 19.84
C GLN A 319 16.84 -19.35 20.19
N LEU A 320 16.08 -19.88 19.22
CA LEU A 320 15.31 -21.12 19.42
C LEU A 320 16.22 -22.32 19.64
N SER A 321 17.48 -22.28 19.19
CA SER A 321 18.48 -23.31 19.53
C SER A 321 18.75 -23.37 21.05
N GLU A 322 18.81 -22.23 21.73
CA GLU A 322 18.96 -22.15 23.17
C GLU A 322 17.63 -22.50 23.88
N ALA A 323 16.50 -22.01 23.35
CA ALA A 323 15.19 -22.36 23.86
C ALA A 323 14.92 -23.89 23.85
N LEU A 324 15.42 -24.60 22.81
CA LEU A 324 15.33 -26.05 22.69
C LEU A 324 16.17 -26.74 23.78
N LYS A 325 17.42 -26.29 24.01
CA LYS A 325 18.29 -26.83 25.07
C LYS A 325 17.72 -26.61 26.47
N LEU A 326 17.07 -25.45 26.68
CA LEU A 326 16.44 -25.10 27.94
C LEU A 326 15.07 -25.77 28.15
N GLY A 327 14.56 -26.52 27.17
CA GLY A 327 13.29 -27.21 27.21
C GLY A 327 12.06 -26.25 27.13
N TYR A 328 12.23 -25.03 26.65
CA TYR A 328 11.12 -24.10 26.42
C TYR A 328 10.26 -24.50 25.23
N ILE A 329 10.85 -25.18 24.24
CA ILE A 329 10.20 -25.78 23.08
C ILE A 329 10.72 -27.18 22.84
N SER A 330 9.95 -27.97 22.10
CA SER A 330 10.35 -29.29 21.57
C SER A 330 10.68 -29.17 20.08
N GLU A 331 11.48 -30.12 19.55
CA GLU A 331 11.76 -30.18 18.11
C GLU A 331 10.50 -30.30 17.26
N LYS A 332 9.47 -31.00 17.74
CA LYS A 332 8.19 -31.17 17.06
C LYS A 332 7.45 -29.82 16.87
N GLU A 333 7.66 -28.84 17.76
CA GLU A 333 7.06 -27.50 17.61
C GLU A 333 7.70 -26.70 16.48
N LEU A 334 8.93 -27.04 16.04
CA LEU A 334 9.58 -26.42 14.87
C LEU A 334 8.99 -26.94 13.54
N ASP A 335 8.41 -28.14 13.52
CA ASP A 335 7.90 -28.74 12.28
C ASP A 335 6.74 -27.94 11.68
N VAL A 336 5.86 -27.40 12.52
CA VAL A 336 4.64 -26.74 12.07
C VAL A 336 4.95 -25.47 11.23
N PRO A 337 5.72 -24.48 11.72
CA PRO A 337 6.08 -23.32 10.93
C PRO A 337 6.93 -23.67 9.70
N VAL A 338 7.89 -24.61 9.84
CA VAL A 338 8.76 -25.02 8.74
C VAL A 338 7.94 -25.67 7.60
N LYS A 339 6.94 -26.48 7.91
CA LYS A 339 6.03 -27.05 6.90
C LYS A 339 5.28 -25.97 6.13
N ARG A 340 4.73 -24.95 6.82
CA ARG A 340 4.04 -23.81 6.18
C ARG A 340 4.96 -23.02 5.24
N LEU A 341 6.19 -22.79 5.67
CA LEU A 341 7.18 -22.06 4.87
C LEU A 341 7.61 -22.88 3.63
N PHE A 342 7.85 -24.16 3.77
CA PHE A 342 8.17 -24.99 2.60
C PHE A 342 6.95 -25.18 1.68
N GLU A 343 5.74 -25.32 2.21
CA GLU A 343 4.52 -25.33 1.39
C GLU A 343 4.44 -24.08 0.52
N ALA A 344 4.70 -22.88 1.09
CA ALA A 344 4.76 -21.64 0.33
C ALA A 344 5.78 -21.71 -0.81
N ARG A 345 6.98 -22.22 -0.55
CA ARG A 345 8.05 -22.36 -1.57
C ARG A 345 7.69 -23.39 -2.65
N PHE A 346 7.04 -24.49 -2.30
CA PHE A 346 6.50 -25.45 -3.28
C PHE A 346 5.44 -24.79 -4.16
N ARG A 347 4.50 -24.07 -3.56
CA ARG A 347 3.44 -23.36 -4.29
C ARG A 347 3.94 -22.19 -5.15
N LEU A 348 5.15 -21.69 -4.91
CA LEU A 348 5.85 -20.79 -5.82
C LEU A 348 6.53 -21.53 -6.98
N GLY A 349 6.54 -22.86 -6.98
CA GLY A 349 7.19 -23.69 -7.99
C GLY A 349 8.70 -23.73 -7.88
N LEU A 350 9.29 -23.48 -6.69
CA LEU A 350 10.74 -23.37 -6.53
C LEU A 350 11.47 -24.71 -6.58
N PHE A 351 10.75 -25.83 -6.49
CA PHE A 351 11.28 -27.19 -6.49
C PHE A 351 10.81 -28.03 -7.68
N ASP A 352 10.00 -27.43 -8.57
CA ASP A 352 9.37 -28.13 -9.67
C ASP A 352 10.03 -27.81 -11.01
N PRO A 353 9.98 -28.73 -11.97
CA PRO A 353 10.47 -28.48 -13.32
C PRO A 353 9.75 -27.26 -13.94
N PRO A 354 10.47 -26.37 -14.64
CA PRO A 354 9.89 -25.15 -15.20
C PRO A 354 8.66 -25.38 -16.09
N GLU A 355 8.60 -26.48 -16.79
CA GLU A 355 7.49 -26.86 -17.67
C GLU A 355 6.17 -27.14 -16.93
N LYS A 356 6.20 -27.44 -15.64
CA LYS A 356 5.02 -27.60 -14.78
C LYS A 356 4.55 -26.29 -14.20
N VAL A 357 5.42 -25.29 -14.08
CA VAL A 357 5.13 -24.00 -13.45
C VAL A 357 4.64 -23.03 -14.51
N LYS A 358 3.33 -22.75 -14.57
CA LYS A 358 2.70 -21.83 -15.53
C LYS A 358 3.49 -20.52 -15.71
N TYR A 359 3.96 -19.94 -14.62
CA TYR A 359 4.61 -18.63 -14.62
C TYR A 359 6.09 -18.65 -15.06
N SER A 360 6.68 -19.82 -15.27
CA SER A 360 8.05 -19.94 -15.78
C SER A 360 8.22 -19.46 -17.22
N SER A 361 7.12 -19.34 -17.97
CA SER A 361 7.10 -18.83 -19.34
C SER A 361 7.24 -17.29 -19.41
N ILE A 362 7.16 -16.57 -18.31
CA ILE A 362 7.34 -15.12 -18.26
C ILE A 362 8.80 -14.79 -18.59
N PRO A 363 9.09 -14.04 -19.66
CA PRO A 363 10.47 -13.73 -20.05
C PRO A 363 11.12 -12.75 -19.06
N ALA A 364 12.42 -12.88 -18.85
CA ALA A 364 13.18 -12.01 -17.95
C ALA A 364 13.16 -10.52 -18.36
N SER A 365 12.72 -10.20 -19.59
CA SER A 365 12.56 -8.84 -20.09
C SER A 365 11.18 -8.24 -19.89
N ALA A 366 10.25 -8.95 -19.24
CA ALA A 366 8.86 -8.52 -19.06
C ALA A 366 8.70 -7.54 -17.87
N TYR A 367 9.47 -6.45 -17.88
CA TYR A 367 9.31 -5.34 -16.95
C TYR A 367 9.51 -4.00 -17.64
N ASP A 368 8.89 -2.95 -17.10
CA ASP A 368 8.94 -1.57 -17.62
C ASP A 368 8.61 -1.47 -19.14
N THR A 369 7.59 -2.22 -19.58
CA THR A 369 7.15 -2.23 -20.98
C THR A 369 6.24 -1.05 -21.28
N GLU A 370 6.06 -0.71 -22.58
CA GLU A 370 5.12 0.35 -22.97
C GLU A 370 3.66 0.05 -22.56
N GLU A 371 3.28 -1.22 -22.52
CA GLU A 371 1.95 -1.65 -22.02
C GLU A 371 1.82 -1.36 -20.52
N HIS A 372 2.84 -1.69 -19.72
CA HIS A 372 2.87 -1.42 -18.28
C HIS A 372 2.82 0.09 -18.01
N ARG A 373 3.60 0.88 -18.72
CA ARG A 373 3.58 2.35 -18.64
C ARG A 373 2.22 2.94 -19.03
N SER A 374 1.59 2.38 -20.05
CA SER A 374 0.24 2.80 -20.48
C SER A 374 -0.78 2.58 -19.37
N LEU A 375 -0.71 1.44 -18.65
CA LEU A 375 -1.56 1.19 -17.49
C LEU A 375 -1.21 2.13 -16.32
N ALA A 376 0.06 2.43 -16.08
CA ALA A 376 0.47 3.40 -15.06
C ALA A 376 -0.13 4.79 -15.34
N ARG A 377 -0.16 5.22 -16.62
CA ARG A 377 -0.83 6.47 -17.01
C ARG A 377 -2.34 6.41 -16.83
N GLU A 378 -2.98 5.30 -17.17
CA GLU A 378 -4.41 5.09 -16.92
C GLU A 378 -4.72 5.18 -15.42
N ALA A 379 -3.94 4.50 -14.57
CA ALA A 379 -4.06 4.52 -13.14
C ALA A 379 -3.89 5.94 -12.56
N ALA A 380 -2.87 6.66 -13.01
CA ALA A 380 -2.63 8.04 -12.60
C ALA A 380 -3.80 8.97 -12.98
N ARG A 381 -4.35 8.85 -14.20
CA ARG A 381 -5.55 9.63 -14.59
C ARG A 381 -6.74 9.37 -13.69
N GLN A 382 -6.97 8.11 -13.36
CA GLN A 382 -8.11 7.70 -12.54
C GLN A 382 -7.93 8.06 -11.06
N SER A 383 -6.70 8.23 -10.57
CA SER A 383 -6.41 8.59 -9.18
C SER A 383 -6.53 10.09 -8.90
N ILE A 384 -6.35 10.94 -9.91
CA ILE A 384 -6.39 12.41 -9.77
C ILE A 384 -7.78 12.88 -9.34
N VAL A 385 -7.84 13.68 -8.26
CA VAL A 385 -9.08 14.23 -7.72
C VAL A 385 -9.15 15.74 -7.97
N LEU A 386 -10.20 16.21 -8.63
CA LEU A 386 -10.48 17.64 -8.79
C LEU A 386 -11.22 18.14 -7.54
N LEU A 387 -10.57 18.98 -6.72
CA LEU A 387 -11.13 19.47 -5.46
C LEU A 387 -11.88 20.81 -5.63
N LYS A 388 -11.42 21.66 -6.54
CA LYS A 388 -12.03 22.96 -6.84
C LYS A 388 -11.89 23.28 -8.33
N ASN A 389 -12.92 23.89 -8.93
CA ASN A 389 -12.88 24.42 -10.31
C ASN A 389 -13.81 25.61 -10.44
N GLU A 390 -13.36 26.78 -9.98
CA GLU A 390 -14.13 28.01 -9.97
C GLU A 390 -14.19 28.60 -11.39
N ASN A 391 -15.39 29.05 -11.78
CA ASN A 391 -15.68 29.59 -13.11
C ASN A 391 -15.27 28.68 -14.28
N SER A 392 -15.19 27.39 -14.06
CA SER A 392 -14.77 26.41 -15.07
C SER A 392 -13.42 26.79 -15.69
N VAL A 393 -12.44 27.22 -14.86
CA VAL A 393 -11.10 27.54 -15.34
C VAL A 393 -10.42 26.34 -15.98
N LEU A 394 -10.74 25.14 -15.53
CA LEU A 394 -10.39 23.86 -16.13
C LEU A 394 -11.58 23.26 -16.88
N PRO A 395 -11.35 22.56 -18.01
CA PRO A 395 -10.06 22.30 -18.65
C PRO A 395 -9.52 23.53 -19.38
N LEU A 396 -8.18 23.65 -19.43
CA LEU A 396 -7.51 24.69 -20.18
C LEU A 396 -7.63 24.45 -21.70
N SER A 397 -7.71 25.53 -22.46
CA SER A 397 -7.65 25.45 -23.92
C SER A 397 -6.25 25.04 -24.39
N HIS A 398 -6.13 24.08 -25.31
CA HIS A 398 -4.88 23.77 -26.01
C HIS A 398 -4.28 24.95 -26.80
N LYS A 399 -5.05 26.06 -26.97
CA LYS A 399 -4.61 27.28 -27.65
C LYS A 399 -4.02 28.33 -26.69
N ILE A 400 -3.93 28.02 -25.39
CA ILE A 400 -3.33 28.92 -24.41
C ILE A 400 -1.88 29.23 -24.81
N LYS A 401 -1.45 30.49 -24.66
CA LYS A 401 -0.16 30.92 -25.21
C LYS A 401 0.97 30.94 -24.18
N ASN A 402 0.69 31.35 -22.96
CA ASN A 402 1.73 31.52 -21.96
C ASN A 402 1.32 30.85 -20.65
N ILE A 403 2.08 29.89 -20.23
CA ILE A 403 1.85 29.15 -18.98
C ILE A 403 3.05 29.36 -18.08
N ALA A 404 2.82 29.82 -16.87
CA ALA A 404 3.81 29.83 -15.81
C ALA A 404 3.65 28.55 -14.97
N VAL A 405 4.64 27.68 -14.94
CA VAL A 405 4.71 26.52 -14.06
C VAL A 405 5.63 26.89 -12.90
N ILE A 406 5.12 26.90 -11.70
CA ILE A 406 5.83 27.37 -10.52
C ILE A 406 5.72 26.32 -9.42
N GLY A 407 6.75 26.18 -8.60
CA GLY A 407 6.66 25.37 -7.39
C GLY A 407 7.78 24.36 -7.24
N PRO A 408 8.05 23.94 -5.99
CA PRO A 408 9.18 23.06 -5.66
C PRO A 408 9.05 21.65 -6.23
N TYR A 409 7.84 21.23 -6.57
CA TYR A 409 7.54 19.87 -7.04
C TYR A 409 7.19 19.78 -8.52
N ALA A 410 7.23 20.92 -9.26
CA ALA A 410 6.90 20.93 -10.67
C ALA A 410 7.89 20.09 -11.54
N ASN A 411 9.17 20.13 -11.21
CA ASN A 411 10.23 19.40 -11.93
C ASN A 411 10.99 18.46 -10.98
N ASP A 412 10.24 17.77 -10.14
CA ASP A 412 10.79 16.85 -9.13
C ASP A 412 10.24 15.44 -9.35
N THR A 413 11.13 14.48 -9.55
CA THR A 413 10.78 13.08 -9.75
C THR A 413 10.45 12.36 -8.44
N SER A 414 10.93 12.84 -7.28
CA SER A 414 10.70 12.18 -5.98
C SER A 414 9.21 12.15 -5.63
N VAL A 415 8.47 13.22 -5.94
CA VAL A 415 7.01 13.31 -5.67
C VAL A 415 6.15 12.41 -6.56
N LEU A 416 6.76 11.78 -7.58
CA LEU A 416 6.05 10.80 -8.40
C LEU A 416 6.00 9.43 -7.71
N LEU A 417 7.00 9.12 -6.86
CA LEU A 417 7.33 7.74 -6.51
C LEU A 417 6.67 7.27 -5.21
N GLY A 418 6.60 8.10 -4.16
CA GLY A 418 6.12 7.65 -2.84
C GLY A 418 7.05 6.62 -2.17
N ASN A 419 6.58 5.99 -1.09
CA ASN A 419 7.34 4.95 -0.37
C ASN A 419 7.34 3.62 -1.13
N TYR A 420 8.38 2.79 -0.95
CA TYR A 420 8.49 1.44 -1.50
C TYR A 420 8.39 1.37 -3.03
N ASN A 421 9.18 2.19 -3.71
CA ASN A 421 9.21 2.29 -5.17
C ASN A 421 10.39 1.53 -5.82
N GLY A 422 10.23 1.18 -7.08
CA GLY A 422 11.29 0.85 -8.01
C GLY A 422 11.91 2.10 -8.66
N ILE A 423 12.76 1.90 -9.65
CA ILE A 423 13.35 2.98 -10.43
C ILE A 423 12.65 3.02 -11.79
N PRO A 424 11.82 4.03 -12.09
CA PRO A 424 11.20 4.15 -13.41
C PRO A 424 12.27 4.52 -14.44
N SER A 425 12.23 3.92 -15.64
CA SER A 425 13.20 4.23 -16.67
C SER A 425 13.00 5.61 -17.31
N ARG A 426 11.76 6.10 -17.32
CA ARG A 426 11.37 7.35 -17.98
C ARG A 426 10.29 8.09 -17.19
N PRO A 427 10.60 8.57 -15.97
CA PRO A 427 9.63 9.32 -15.18
C PRO A 427 9.26 10.63 -15.87
N VAL A 428 7.99 11.00 -15.85
CA VAL A 428 7.47 12.23 -16.44
C VAL A 428 7.05 13.19 -15.34
N THR A 429 7.80 14.26 -15.12
CA THR A 429 7.48 15.29 -14.14
C THR A 429 6.23 16.09 -14.54
N ILE A 430 5.66 16.84 -13.60
CA ILE A 430 4.52 17.73 -13.86
C ILE A 430 4.88 18.73 -14.98
N LEU A 431 6.08 19.29 -14.92
CA LEU A 431 6.58 20.21 -15.95
C LEU A 431 6.69 19.53 -17.31
N ASP A 432 7.29 18.32 -17.36
CA ASP A 432 7.44 17.58 -18.62
C ASP A 432 6.07 17.25 -19.23
N GLY A 433 5.11 16.78 -18.43
CA GLY A 433 3.78 16.46 -18.89
C GLY A 433 3.07 17.69 -19.51
N ILE A 434 3.19 18.86 -18.88
CA ILE A 434 2.65 20.11 -19.42
C ILE A 434 3.37 20.49 -20.71
N CYS A 435 4.70 20.45 -20.75
CA CYS A 435 5.50 20.74 -21.95
C CYS A 435 5.15 19.81 -23.12
N ASN A 436 4.98 18.52 -22.86
CA ASN A 436 4.59 17.54 -23.87
C ASN A 436 3.20 17.78 -24.46
N LYS A 437 2.31 18.41 -23.67
CA LYS A 437 0.88 18.57 -24.01
C LYS A 437 0.57 19.82 -24.83
N VAL A 438 1.31 20.90 -24.59
CA VAL A 438 0.98 22.19 -25.21
C VAL A 438 1.41 22.27 -26.67
N SER A 439 0.77 23.15 -27.42
CA SER A 439 1.12 23.40 -28.83
C SER A 439 2.51 24.02 -28.97
N ARG A 440 3.16 23.86 -30.14
CA ARG A 440 4.44 24.51 -30.46
C ARG A 440 4.39 26.04 -30.38
N ASN A 441 3.20 26.63 -30.41
CA ASN A 441 2.98 28.08 -30.30
C ASN A 441 2.76 28.54 -28.86
N SER A 442 2.73 27.63 -27.92
CA SER A 442 2.59 27.91 -26.48
C SER A 442 3.98 28.03 -25.85
N ARG A 443 4.10 28.95 -24.93
CA ARG A 443 5.32 29.15 -24.13
C ARG A 443 5.06 28.66 -22.70
N VAL A 444 5.82 27.70 -22.24
CA VAL A 444 5.88 27.29 -20.85
C VAL A 444 7.15 27.89 -20.24
N VAL A 445 7.01 28.54 -19.10
CA VAL A 445 8.14 29.08 -18.32
C VAL A 445 8.06 28.50 -16.93
N TYR A 446 9.15 27.90 -16.50
CA TYR A 446 9.29 27.31 -15.17
C TYR A 446 10.15 28.18 -14.26
N CYS A 447 9.79 28.25 -12.97
CA CYS A 447 10.66 28.67 -11.87
C CYS A 447 10.29 27.95 -10.57
N LEU A 448 11.27 27.85 -9.66
CA LEU A 448 11.06 27.16 -8.37
C LEU A 448 10.04 27.90 -7.49
N GLY A 449 10.14 29.21 -7.37
CA GLY A 449 9.23 30.08 -6.62
C GLY A 449 9.26 29.92 -5.09
N ALA A 450 9.39 28.71 -4.58
CA ALA A 450 9.53 28.40 -3.17
C ALA A 450 10.53 27.25 -2.96
N GLU A 451 11.29 27.29 -1.88
CA GLU A 451 12.15 26.18 -1.46
C GLU A 451 11.30 24.99 -0.99
N LYS A 452 11.86 23.79 -1.06
CA LYS A 452 11.31 22.63 -0.38
C LYS A 452 11.30 22.85 1.14
N PRO A 453 10.32 22.29 1.88
CA PRO A 453 10.19 22.53 3.33
C PRO A 453 11.43 22.21 4.14
N GLU A 454 12.13 21.14 3.81
CA GLU A 454 13.37 20.71 4.50
C GLU A 454 14.54 21.69 4.28
N THR A 455 14.60 22.34 3.13
CA THR A 455 15.59 23.39 2.83
C THR A 455 15.19 24.69 3.50
N TYR A 456 13.92 25.07 3.39
CA TYR A 456 13.38 26.28 4.00
C TYR A 456 13.56 26.30 5.52
N ALA A 457 13.31 25.16 6.18
CA ALA A 457 13.46 25.02 7.62
C ALA A 457 14.90 25.29 8.11
N ARG A 458 15.93 24.88 7.34
CA ARG A 458 17.34 25.16 7.66
C ARG A 458 17.67 26.65 7.61
N HIS A 459 16.92 27.41 6.82
CA HIS A 459 17.10 28.85 6.62
C HIS A 459 16.10 29.70 7.43
N ALA A 460 15.13 29.09 8.09
CA ALA A 460 14.10 29.79 8.85
C ALA A 460 14.72 30.66 9.96
N GLY A 461 14.47 31.96 9.92
CA GLY A 461 15.00 32.96 10.86
C GLY A 461 16.20 33.76 10.37
N THR A 462 16.75 33.48 9.20
CA THR A 462 17.91 34.22 8.65
C THR A 462 17.53 35.34 7.68
N GLY A 463 16.22 35.54 7.38
CA GLY A 463 15.78 36.50 6.36
C GLY A 463 16.35 36.15 4.99
N ASN A 464 16.35 34.87 4.63
CA ASN A 464 17.04 34.26 3.50
C ASN A 464 16.90 35.06 2.18
N PRO A 465 18.00 35.68 1.68
CA PRO A 465 17.98 36.42 0.41
C PRO A 465 17.55 35.55 -0.77
N GLU A 466 17.85 34.24 -0.73
CA GLU A 466 17.54 33.29 -1.79
C GLU A 466 16.00 33.07 -1.88
N ALA A 467 15.32 32.90 -0.74
CA ALA A 467 13.85 32.79 -0.73
C ALA A 467 13.17 34.03 -1.32
N LYS A 468 13.73 35.23 -1.04
CA LYS A 468 13.21 36.46 -1.63
C LYS A 468 13.44 36.51 -3.14
N ALA A 469 14.61 36.11 -3.62
CA ALA A 469 14.93 36.06 -5.04
C ALA A 469 14.01 35.09 -5.80
N LEU A 470 13.70 33.90 -5.22
CA LEU A 470 12.76 32.94 -5.80
C LEU A 470 11.35 33.53 -5.96
N ILE A 471 10.87 34.27 -4.96
CA ILE A 471 9.56 34.92 -5.02
C ILE A 471 9.56 36.02 -6.11
N GLU A 472 10.63 36.83 -6.19
CA GLU A 472 10.76 37.90 -7.19
C GLU A 472 10.79 37.29 -8.62
N GLU A 473 11.52 36.22 -8.83
CA GLU A 473 11.53 35.47 -10.09
C GLU A 473 10.14 34.96 -10.45
N ALA A 474 9.43 34.33 -9.49
CA ALA A 474 8.08 33.84 -9.68
C ALA A 474 7.14 34.95 -10.13
N LEU A 475 7.14 36.09 -9.44
CA LEU A 475 6.33 37.24 -9.81
C LEU A 475 6.70 37.84 -11.18
N GLN A 476 7.98 37.77 -11.57
CA GLN A 476 8.41 38.24 -12.89
C GLN A 476 7.90 37.32 -14.02
N VAL A 477 7.95 36.00 -13.80
CA VAL A 477 7.47 35.00 -14.77
C VAL A 477 5.96 35.15 -15.00
N THR A 478 5.17 35.46 -13.95
CA THR A 478 3.71 35.59 -14.05
C THR A 478 3.25 36.80 -14.87
N ARG A 479 4.08 37.82 -15.07
CA ARG A 479 3.67 39.06 -15.79
C ARG A 479 3.14 38.80 -17.21
N LYS A 480 3.70 37.82 -17.90
CA LYS A 480 3.31 37.44 -19.27
C LYS A 480 2.42 36.20 -19.33
N ALA A 481 2.18 35.55 -18.19
CA ALA A 481 1.40 34.36 -18.16
C ALA A 481 -0.10 34.59 -18.37
N ASP A 482 -0.76 33.69 -19.05
CA ASP A 482 -2.23 33.61 -19.15
C ASP A 482 -2.82 32.84 -17.98
N VAL A 483 -2.06 31.86 -17.47
CA VAL A 483 -2.41 31.02 -16.32
C VAL A 483 -1.14 30.63 -15.55
N ILE A 484 -1.31 30.39 -14.27
CA ILE A 484 -0.27 29.90 -13.36
C ILE A 484 -0.66 28.49 -12.92
N ILE A 485 0.25 27.51 -13.07
CA ILE A 485 0.14 26.18 -12.50
C ILE A 485 1.16 26.12 -11.38
N PHE A 486 0.67 26.03 -10.14
CA PHE A 486 1.53 25.94 -8.96
C PHE A 486 1.56 24.50 -8.45
N ALA A 487 2.71 23.83 -8.56
CA ALA A 487 2.94 22.49 -8.05
C ALA A 487 3.52 22.56 -6.63
N GLY A 488 2.66 22.36 -5.65
CA GLY A 488 2.96 22.43 -4.23
C GLY A 488 2.48 21.20 -3.47
N GLY A 489 2.54 21.27 -2.16
CA GLY A 489 2.20 20.16 -1.28
C GLY A 489 3.38 19.75 -0.39
N ILE A 490 3.59 18.47 -0.25
CA ILE A 490 4.70 17.84 0.49
C ILE A 490 5.33 16.74 -0.36
N SER A 491 6.37 16.08 0.16
CA SER A 491 7.07 15.01 -0.55
C SER A 491 7.20 13.75 0.31
N PRO A 492 7.48 12.58 -0.27
CA PRO A 492 7.77 11.36 0.47
C PRO A 492 9.07 11.43 1.28
N ASP A 493 9.88 12.47 1.08
CA ASP A 493 11.07 12.74 1.92
C ASP A 493 10.70 13.35 3.29
N LEU A 494 9.43 13.72 3.51
CA LEU A 494 8.91 14.33 4.73
C LEU A 494 7.97 13.43 5.51
N GLU A 495 7.23 12.56 4.82
CA GLU A 495 6.27 11.64 5.42
C GLU A 495 6.56 10.19 5.03
N GLY A 496 6.59 9.29 6.01
CA GLY A 496 6.89 7.88 5.77
C GLY A 496 7.31 7.13 7.01
N GLU A 497 7.93 5.97 6.79
CA GLU A 497 8.31 5.01 7.81
C GLU A 497 9.58 5.42 8.55
N GLU A 498 9.47 5.66 9.86
CA GLU A 498 10.57 5.84 10.81
C GLU A 498 11.70 6.76 10.31
N MET A 499 11.31 7.88 9.70
CA MET A 499 12.27 8.80 9.08
C MET A 499 13.00 9.64 10.12
N ASP A 500 14.25 9.98 9.84
CA ASP A 500 15.00 10.95 10.65
C ASP A 500 14.73 12.39 10.18
N VAL A 501 13.46 12.80 10.27
CA VAL A 501 12.95 14.11 9.86
C VAL A 501 12.44 14.85 11.09
N GLU A 502 12.96 16.05 11.30
CA GLU A 502 12.51 16.99 12.33
C GLU A 502 12.57 18.42 11.76
N VAL A 503 11.46 18.81 11.11
CA VAL A 503 11.27 20.15 10.53
C VAL A 503 9.88 20.67 10.89
N PRO A 504 9.62 21.99 10.84
CA PRO A 504 8.31 22.53 11.17
C PRO A 504 7.19 21.83 10.38
N GLY A 505 6.23 21.25 11.10
CA GLY A 505 5.12 20.47 10.53
C GLY A 505 5.36 18.95 10.44
N PHE A 506 6.58 18.46 10.73
CA PHE A 506 6.94 17.03 10.60
C PHE A 506 7.84 16.57 11.75
N LEU A 507 7.63 15.34 12.20
CA LEU A 507 8.43 14.67 13.24
C LEU A 507 8.53 13.17 12.96
N LYS A 508 9.73 12.66 12.73
CA LYS A 508 10.02 11.22 12.55
C LYS A 508 9.17 10.52 11.45
N GLY A 509 8.82 11.28 10.41
CA GLY A 509 8.00 10.79 9.31
C GLY A 509 6.50 11.07 9.45
N ASP A 510 6.03 11.46 10.63
CA ASP A 510 4.64 11.87 10.87
C ASP A 510 4.44 13.39 10.72
N ARG A 511 3.18 13.79 10.49
CA ARG A 511 2.76 15.18 10.47
C ARG A 511 2.47 15.69 11.89
N THR A 512 2.86 16.96 12.18
CA THR A 512 2.49 17.67 13.41
C THR A 512 1.46 18.79 13.15
N THR A 513 1.32 19.20 11.88
CA THR A 513 0.23 20.05 11.36
C THR A 513 -0.28 19.47 10.05
N LEU A 514 -1.49 19.84 9.65
CA LEU A 514 -2.07 19.46 8.36
C LEU A 514 -1.92 20.56 7.31
N ASP A 515 -1.42 21.74 7.68
CA ASP A 515 -1.31 22.88 6.77
C ASP A 515 -0.24 22.66 5.70
N LEU A 516 -0.39 23.38 4.57
CA LEU A 516 0.71 23.53 3.62
C LEU A 516 1.89 24.26 4.26
N PRO A 517 3.12 23.99 3.81
CA PRO A 517 4.30 24.74 4.23
C PRO A 517 4.12 26.26 4.08
N GLU A 518 4.56 27.01 5.09
CA GLU A 518 4.32 28.45 5.21
C GLU A 518 4.83 29.25 3.99
N ASN A 519 5.99 28.89 3.45
CA ASN A 519 6.55 29.55 2.27
C ASN A 519 5.69 29.37 1.01
N GLN A 520 5.03 28.20 0.86
CA GLN A 520 4.10 27.95 -0.22
C GLN A 520 2.82 28.77 -0.06
N LEU A 521 2.28 28.87 1.16
CA LEU A 521 1.10 29.70 1.45
C LEU A 521 1.37 31.19 1.15
N LYS A 522 2.52 31.71 1.59
CA LYS A 522 2.95 33.09 1.29
C LYS A 522 3.07 33.34 -0.21
N LEU A 523 3.65 32.41 -0.95
CA LEU A 523 3.76 32.55 -2.41
C LEU A 523 2.37 32.54 -3.07
N LEU A 524 1.47 31.65 -2.69
CA LEU A 524 0.10 31.59 -3.23
C LEU A 524 -0.66 32.92 -3.03
N GLU A 525 -0.52 33.57 -1.88
CA GLU A 525 -1.10 34.87 -1.63
C GLU A 525 -0.56 35.95 -2.60
N LEU A 526 0.73 35.92 -2.91
CA LEU A 526 1.36 36.86 -3.85
C LEU A 526 0.94 36.56 -5.30
N LEU A 527 0.87 35.27 -5.67
CA LEU A 527 0.41 34.87 -6.99
C LEU A 527 -1.04 35.28 -7.24
N LYS A 528 -1.94 35.18 -6.25
CA LYS A 528 -3.32 35.70 -6.34
C LYS A 528 -3.36 37.18 -6.67
N LYS A 529 -2.48 38.00 -6.05
CA LYS A 529 -2.41 39.44 -6.26
C LYS A 529 -2.03 39.83 -7.69
N THR A 530 -1.50 38.91 -8.49
CA THR A 530 -1.21 39.15 -9.92
C THR A 530 -2.47 39.25 -10.78
N GLY A 531 -3.63 38.82 -10.27
CA GLY A 531 -4.90 38.73 -10.98
C GLY A 531 -4.99 37.66 -12.05
N LYS A 532 -3.97 36.77 -12.15
CA LYS A 532 -3.98 35.63 -13.07
C LYS A 532 -4.67 34.44 -12.45
N PRO A 533 -5.34 33.56 -13.23
CA PRO A 533 -5.85 32.32 -12.71
C PRO A 533 -4.70 31.44 -12.16
N VAL A 534 -4.87 30.93 -10.94
CA VAL A 534 -3.93 30.02 -10.28
C VAL A 534 -4.57 28.66 -10.16
N ILE A 535 -3.93 27.64 -10.70
CA ILE A 535 -4.27 26.22 -10.57
C ILE A 535 -3.25 25.61 -9.60
N LEU A 536 -3.72 25.16 -8.45
CA LEU A 536 -2.88 24.46 -7.47
C LEU A 536 -2.93 22.95 -7.75
N VAL A 537 -1.78 22.36 -7.93
CA VAL A 537 -1.56 20.92 -7.99
C VAL A 537 -0.90 20.50 -6.69
N LEU A 538 -1.56 19.65 -5.93
CA LEU A 538 -1.08 19.10 -4.67
C LEU A 538 -0.41 17.75 -4.88
N THR A 539 0.80 17.61 -4.36
CA THR A 539 1.50 16.32 -4.22
C THR A 539 1.62 16.00 -2.73
N ASN A 540 1.03 14.92 -2.29
CA ASN A 540 1.02 14.46 -0.88
C ASN A 540 0.48 13.05 -0.77
N GLY A 541 0.79 12.38 0.34
CA GLY A 541 0.24 11.06 0.66
C GLY A 541 -0.80 11.08 1.79
N SER A 542 -1.05 12.25 2.40
CA SER A 542 -1.97 12.44 3.52
C SER A 542 -2.86 13.66 3.31
N ALA A 543 -4.02 13.72 3.97
CA ALA A 543 -4.93 14.87 3.85
C ALA A 543 -4.28 16.18 4.29
N LEU A 544 -4.47 17.24 3.50
CA LEU A 544 -3.96 18.59 3.74
C LEU A 544 -5.09 19.58 4.11
N SER A 545 -4.86 20.41 5.13
CA SER A 545 -5.72 21.54 5.49
C SER A 545 -5.43 22.75 4.58
N VAL A 546 -5.95 22.72 3.36
CA VAL A 546 -5.66 23.73 2.33
C VAL A 546 -6.61 24.94 2.35
N ASN A 547 -7.20 25.28 3.50
CA ASN A 547 -8.20 26.34 3.63
C ASN A 547 -7.77 27.68 2.98
N GLN A 548 -6.55 28.15 3.29
CA GLN A 548 -6.01 29.40 2.75
C GLN A 548 -5.65 29.26 1.27
N ALA A 549 -5.10 28.13 0.87
CA ALA A 549 -4.73 27.87 -0.52
C ALA A 549 -5.96 27.85 -1.45
N VAL A 550 -7.06 27.23 -1.00
CA VAL A 550 -8.34 27.19 -1.75
C VAL A 550 -8.88 28.61 -2.00
N GLN A 551 -8.74 29.52 -1.04
CA GLN A 551 -9.17 30.91 -1.20
C GLN A 551 -8.29 31.70 -2.19
N ASN A 552 -7.06 31.25 -2.42
CA ASN A 552 -6.07 31.92 -3.24
C ASN A 552 -5.96 31.35 -4.66
N THR A 553 -6.76 30.34 -5.01
CA THR A 553 -6.67 29.61 -6.27
C THR A 553 -8.04 29.46 -6.95
N GLN A 554 -8.07 29.34 -8.27
CA GLN A 554 -9.29 29.11 -9.05
C GLN A 554 -9.56 27.60 -9.25
N ALA A 555 -8.52 26.78 -9.27
CA ALA A 555 -8.67 25.33 -9.27
C ALA A 555 -7.68 24.68 -8.30
N VAL A 556 -8.07 23.53 -7.73
CA VAL A 556 -7.23 22.70 -6.88
C VAL A 556 -7.37 21.26 -7.34
N ILE A 557 -6.25 20.63 -7.60
CA ILE A 557 -6.12 19.23 -8.03
C ILE A 557 -5.30 18.50 -6.99
N GLU A 558 -5.81 17.38 -6.50
CA GLU A 558 -5.07 16.43 -5.67
C GLU A 558 -4.48 15.34 -6.58
N ALA A 559 -3.16 15.29 -6.68
CA ALA A 559 -2.44 14.35 -7.54
C ALA A 559 -1.86 13.16 -6.77
N TRP A 560 -1.83 13.20 -5.45
CA TRP A 560 -1.16 12.21 -4.59
C TRP A 560 0.34 12.10 -4.94
N TYR A 561 0.91 10.89 -4.87
CA TYR A 561 2.17 10.50 -5.51
C TYR A 561 1.81 9.65 -6.73
N PRO A 562 1.76 10.26 -7.94
CA PRO A 562 0.97 9.74 -9.07
C PRO A 562 1.68 8.69 -9.95
N GLY A 563 2.84 8.18 -9.53
CA GLY A 563 3.60 7.23 -10.32
C GLY A 563 4.36 7.85 -11.50
N GLU A 564 5.06 7.01 -12.24
CA GLU A 564 6.02 7.45 -13.28
C GLU A 564 5.41 8.25 -14.42
N GLU A 565 4.14 8.05 -14.75
CA GLU A 565 3.39 8.75 -15.80
C GLU A 565 2.54 9.92 -15.24
N GLY A 566 2.75 10.29 -13.98
CA GLY A 566 1.97 11.30 -13.28
C GLY A 566 1.88 12.64 -13.99
N GLY A 567 2.98 13.12 -14.56
CA GLY A 567 2.98 14.39 -15.31
C GLY A 567 2.11 14.34 -16.55
N ASN A 568 2.17 13.25 -17.33
CA ASN A 568 1.32 13.08 -18.52
C ASN A 568 -0.16 12.96 -18.12
N ALA A 569 -0.47 12.19 -17.08
CA ALA A 569 -1.83 12.02 -16.57
C ALA A 569 -2.43 13.35 -16.09
N LEU A 570 -1.65 14.14 -15.34
CA LEU A 570 -2.06 15.44 -14.87
C LEU A 570 -2.31 16.42 -16.03
N ALA A 571 -1.44 16.42 -17.03
CA ALA A 571 -1.63 17.25 -18.24
C ALA A 571 -2.90 16.83 -19.00
N ASP A 572 -3.22 15.53 -19.09
CA ASP A 572 -4.48 15.06 -19.68
C ASP A 572 -5.70 15.60 -18.95
N VAL A 573 -5.65 15.64 -17.62
CA VAL A 573 -6.72 16.27 -16.81
C VAL A 573 -6.78 17.76 -17.04
N ILE A 574 -5.66 18.48 -16.88
CA ILE A 574 -5.62 19.95 -17.00
C ILE A 574 -6.14 20.44 -18.34
N PHE A 575 -5.85 19.74 -19.44
CA PHE A 575 -6.25 20.13 -20.79
C PHE A 575 -7.53 19.43 -21.29
N GLY A 576 -8.17 18.59 -20.47
CA GLY A 576 -9.47 18.01 -20.74
C GLY A 576 -9.50 16.81 -21.67
N ASP A 577 -8.34 16.19 -21.94
CA ASP A 577 -8.28 14.90 -22.66
C ASP A 577 -8.76 13.74 -21.77
N TYR A 578 -8.78 13.96 -20.47
CA TYR A 578 -9.39 13.09 -19.48
C TYR A 578 -10.27 13.93 -18.53
N ASN A 579 -11.51 13.51 -18.35
CA ASN A 579 -12.43 14.13 -17.40
C ASN A 579 -12.22 13.49 -16.01
N PRO A 580 -11.75 14.26 -15.00
CA PRO A 580 -11.40 13.70 -13.70
C PRO A 580 -12.61 13.06 -13.00
N ALA A 581 -12.37 11.91 -12.38
CA ALA A 581 -13.36 11.17 -11.63
C ALA A 581 -12.78 10.46 -10.39
N GLY A 582 -11.59 10.82 -9.96
CA GLY A 582 -11.01 10.37 -8.69
C GLY A 582 -11.86 10.85 -7.51
N ARG A 583 -11.83 10.10 -6.42
CA ARG A 583 -12.58 10.39 -5.18
C ARG A 583 -11.65 10.27 -3.99
N LEU A 584 -11.79 11.16 -3.02
CA LEU A 584 -10.96 11.14 -1.80
C LEU A 584 -11.21 9.87 -0.98
N PRO A 585 -10.20 9.03 -0.75
CA PRO A 585 -10.31 7.85 0.12
C PRO A 585 -10.14 8.19 1.60
N VAL A 586 -9.95 9.47 1.93
CA VAL A 586 -9.82 10.01 3.29
C VAL A 586 -10.53 11.34 3.41
N THR A 587 -10.98 11.66 4.62
CA THR A 587 -11.55 12.96 4.96
C THR A 587 -10.46 14.01 5.09
N PHE A 588 -10.63 15.17 4.47
CA PHE A 588 -9.75 16.34 4.64
C PHE A 588 -10.32 17.24 5.74
N ASN A 589 -9.70 17.22 6.91
CA ASN A 589 -10.07 18.05 8.05
C ASN A 589 -9.65 19.51 7.83
N LYS A 590 -10.35 20.45 8.46
CA LYS A 590 -10.01 21.88 8.39
C LYS A 590 -8.78 22.24 9.20
N SER A 591 -8.50 21.47 10.26
CA SER A 591 -7.40 21.73 11.17
C SER A 591 -6.96 20.45 11.88
N VAL A 592 -5.70 20.39 12.28
CA VAL A 592 -5.19 19.35 13.18
C VAL A 592 -5.90 19.37 14.54
N ASN A 593 -6.44 20.53 14.94
CA ASN A 593 -7.20 20.69 16.19
C ASN A 593 -8.58 20.02 16.17
N ASP A 594 -9.06 19.59 15.00
CA ASP A 594 -10.31 18.85 14.88
C ASP A 594 -10.13 17.37 15.26
N LEU A 595 -8.86 16.92 15.43
CA LEU A 595 -8.51 15.52 15.64
C LEU A 595 -8.27 15.23 17.14
N PRO A 596 -8.66 14.03 17.62
CA PRO A 596 -8.23 13.52 18.92
C PRO A 596 -6.71 13.40 19.04
N ALA A 597 -6.21 13.07 20.24
CA ALA A 597 -4.80 12.76 20.46
C ALA A 597 -4.33 11.66 19.50
N PHE A 598 -3.10 11.77 18.96
CA PHE A 598 -2.65 10.87 17.89
C PHE A 598 -2.49 9.43 18.38
N ASP A 599 -2.13 9.23 19.64
CA ASP A 599 -1.99 7.95 20.32
C ASP A 599 -3.32 7.36 20.85
N ASP A 600 -4.43 8.12 20.78
CA ASP A 600 -5.77 7.58 21.05
C ASP A 600 -6.25 6.77 19.84
N TYR A 601 -6.37 5.47 20.01
CA TYR A 601 -6.77 4.54 18.96
C TYR A 601 -8.28 4.31 18.86
N SER A 602 -9.09 4.96 19.72
CA SER A 602 -10.54 4.95 19.55
C SER A 602 -10.94 5.62 18.22
N MET A 603 -12.00 5.11 17.61
CA MET A 603 -12.51 5.70 16.35
C MET A 603 -13.41 6.91 16.60
N LYS A 604 -13.68 7.25 17.83
CA LYS A 604 -14.51 8.39 18.19
C LYS A 604 -13.95 9.69 17.62
N SER A 605 -14.80 10.46 16.95
CA SER A 605 -14.44 11.72 16.27
C SER A 605 -13.35 11.57 15.21
N ARG A 606 -13.25 10.41 14.57
CA ARG A 606 -12.33 10.15 13.45
C ARG A 606 -13.09 9.71 12.21
N THR A 607 -12.55 9.98 11.06
CA THR A 607 -13.07 9.58 9.75
C THR A 607 -14.53 10.03 9.50
N TYR A 608 -15.01 9.93 8.28
CA TYR A 608 -16.41 10.25 7.95
C TYR A 608 -17.44 9.38 8.70
N ARG A 609 -16.98 8.24 9.26
CA ARG A 609 -17.85 7.30 9.98
C ARG A 609 -18.25 7.80 11.36
N TYR A 610 -17.39 8.57 12.04
CA TYR A 610 -17.58 8.97 13.42
C TYR A 610 -17.37 10.48 13.69
N PHE A 611 -16.83 11.23 12.72
CA PHE A 611 -16.64 12.67 12.86
C PHE A 611 -17.90 13.44 12.44
N ASN A 612 -18.42 14.26 13.34
CA ASN A 612 -19.67 15.01 13.13
C ASN A 612 -19.42 16.52 12.86
N GLY A 613 -18.17 16.94 12.81
CA GLY A 613 -17.79 18.33 12.55
C GLY A 613 -17.77 18.68 11.07
N ASP A 614 -17.58 19.95 10.80
CA ASP A 614 -17.37 20.44 9.43
C ASP A 614 -15.99 20.05 8.91
N VAL A 615 -15.93 19.47 7.74
CA VAL A 615 -14.70 19.10 7.04
C VAL A 615 -14.40 20.04 5.88
N LEU A 616 -13.16 20.07 5.42
CA LEU A 616 -12.80 20.82 4.21
C LEU A 616 -13.30 20.08 2.96
N TYR A 617 -13.01 18.78 2.87
CA TYR A 617 -13.57 17.88 1.86
C TYR A 617 -13.94 16.53 2.50
N PRO A 618 -15.15 16.02 2.25
CA PRO A 618 -15.59 14.75 2.84
C PRO A 618 -14.99 13.55 2.10
N PHE A 619 -14.97 12.41 2.77
CA PHE A 619 -14.68 11.11 2.14
C PHE A 619 -15.56 10.89 0.90
N GLY A 620 -14.98 10.36 -0.16
CA GLY A 620 -15.65 10.10 -1.42
C GLY A 620 -15.80 11.32 -2.33
N TYR A 621 -15.36 12.51 -1.90
CA TYR A 621 -15.49 13.76 -2.67
C TYR A 621 -14.54 13.81 -3.87
N GLY A 622 -15.03 14.40 -4.96
CA GLY A 622 -14.28 14.75 -6.16
C GLY A 622 -15.22 15.35 -7.19
N LEU A 623 -14.75 16.40 -7.89
CA LEU A 623 -15.47 17.07 -8.97
C LEU A 623 -15.19 16.40 -10.32
N SER A 624 -16.04 16.71 -11.30
CA SER A 624 -15.90 16.34 -12.71
C SER A 624 -16.09 17.57 -13.58
N TYR A 625 -15.59 17.55 -14.81
CA TYR A 625 -15.95 18.56 -15.83
C TYR A 625 -17.40 18.38 -16.33
N SER A 626 -18.04 17.27 -15.97
CA SER A 626 -19.42 17.00 -16.30
C SER A 626 -20.34 17.07 -15.09
N THR A 627 -21.63 17.06 -15.33
CA THR A 627 -22.66 17.05 -14.29
C THR A 627 -23.46 15.77 -14.42
N TYR A 628 -23.60 15.02 -13.31
CA TYR A 628 -24.36 13.79 -13.25
C TYR A 628 -25.64 14.00 -12.44
N ARG A 629 -26.76 13.57 -12.98
CA ARG A 629 -28.06 13.65 -12.33
C ARG A 629 -28.47 12.25 -11.89
N TYR A 630 -28.73 12.07 -10.62
CA TYR A 630 -29.27 10.85 -10.03
C TYR A 630 -30.80 10.99 -10.02
N GLU A 631 -31.49 10.13 -10.78
CA GLU A 631 -32.90 10.33 -11.08
C GLU A 631 -33.82 9.41 -10.27
N GLN A 632 -33.42 8.18 -10.06
CA GLN A 632 -34.25 7.17 -9.41
C GLN A 632 -33.40 6.12 -8.68
N VAL A 633 -33.88 5.67 -7.53
CA VAL A 633 -33.37 4.48 -6.82
C VAL A 633 -34.50 3.49 -6.63
N LYS A 634 -34.19 2.20 -6.79
CA LYS A 634 -35.10 1.08 -6.50
C LYS A 634 -34.30 -0.04 -5.85
N THR A 635 -34.94 -0.73 -4.90
CA THR A 635 -34.47 -1.99 -4.33
C THR A 635 -35.31 -3.13 -4.85
N ASN A 636 -34.73 -4.34 -4.91
CA ASN A 636 -35.45 -5.52 -5.41
C ASN A 636 -36.60 -5.97 -4.46
N GLN A 637 -36.50 -5.63 -3.17
CA GLN A 637 -37.49 -5.93 -2.14
C GLN A 637 -37.58 -4.75 -1.15
N ALA A 638 -38.58 -4.71 -0.29
CA ALA A 638 -38.69 -3.78 0.83
C ALA A 638 -38.19 -4.40 2.15
N GLU A 639 -38.29 -5.71 2.30
CA GLU A 639 -37.95 -6.48 3.49
C GLU A 639 -36.97 -7.59 3.15
N TYR A 640 -35.98 -7.81 3.99
CA TYR A 640 -34.87 -8.75 3.80
C TYR A 640 -34.59 -9.57 5.03
N SER A 641 -34.19 -10.83 4.84
CA SER A 641 -33.58 -11.68 5.87
C SER A 641 -32.06 -11.50 5.88
N LYS A 642 -31.40 -11.96 6.95
CA LYS A 642 -29.94 -11.83 7.16
C LYS A 642 -29.10 -12.48 6.06
N ASN A 643 -29.64 -13.47 5.35
CA ASN A 643 -28.95 -14.18 4.26
C ASN A 643 -29.26 -13.62 2.84
N ASP A 644 -30.11 -12.60 2.77
CA ASP A 644 -30.50 -12.01 1.50
C ASP A 644 -29.44 -11.04 0.97
N THR A 645 -29.65 -10.63 -0.30
CA THR A 645 -28.85 -9.60 -0.95
C THR A 645 -29.75 -8.47 -1.42
N VAL A 646 -29.41 -7.25 -1.03
CA VAL A 646 -30.06 -6.03 -1.51
C VAL A 646 -29.46 -5.66 -2.85
N PHE A 647 -30.26 -5.67 -3.91
CA PHE A 647 -29.90 -5.12 -5.21
C PHE A 647 -30.44 -3.70 -5.31
N VAL A 648 -29.52 -2.73 -5.42
CA VAL A 648 -29.85 -1.30 -5.51
C VAL A 648 -29.66 -0.83 -6.94
N SER A 649 -30.74 -0.56 -7.64
CA SER A 649 -30.73 -0.02 -9.00
C SER A 649 -30.81 1.50 -8.94
N VAL A 650 -29.81 2.19 -9.51
CA VAL A 650 -29.73 3.66 -9.53
C VAL A 650 -29.70 4.14 -10.96
N LYS A 651 -30.67 4.98 -11.35
CA LYS A 651 -30.65 5.64 -12.66
C LYS A 651 -29.87 6.92 -12.59
N VAL A 652 -28.78 7.00 -13.38
CA VAL A 652 -27.90 8.17 -13.46
C VAL A 652 -27.77 8.61 -14.91
N SER A 653 -27.76 9.93 -15.14
CA SER A 653 -27.54 10.53 -16.46
C SER A 653 -26.43 11.57 -16.43
N ASN A 654 -25.63 11.60 -17.49
CA ASN A 654 -24.65 12.65 -17.73
C ASN A 654 -25.36 13.84 -18.43
N SER A 655 -25.67 14.87 -17.68
CA SER A 655 -26.30 16.10 -18.19
C SER A 655 -25.29 17.20 -18.55
N GLY A 656 -24.00 16.92 -18.43
CA GLY A 656 -22.93 17.88 -18.72
C GLY A 656 -22.41 17.83 -20.15
N LEU A 657 -21.29 18.52 -20.39
CA LEU A 657 -20.74 18.72 -21.73
C LEU A 657 -19.67 17.68 -22.10
N TYR A 658 -19.11 16.98 -21.12
CA TYR A 658 -17.99 16.05 -21.28
C TYR A 658 -18.45 14.61 -21.01
N SER A 659 -17.92 13.67 -21.75
CA SER A 659 -17.99 12.26 -21.38
C SER A 659 -17.02 11.96 -20.23
N GLY A 660 -17.29 10.96 -19.42
CA GLY A 660 -16.38 10.56 -18.34
C GLY A 660 -17.03 9.62 -17.34
N ASP A 661 -16.29 9.27 -16.32
CA ASP A 661 -16.76 8.37 -15.28
C ASP A 661 -17.51 9.14 -14.17
N GLU A 662 -18.43 8.44 -13.52
CA GLU A 662 -19.02 8.80 -12.24
C GLU A 662 -18.83 7.64 -11.27
N VAL A 663 -18.51 7.96 -10.00
CA VAL A 663 -18.43 6.98 -8.92
C VAL A 663 -19.68 7.07 -8.07
N ILE A 664 -20.58 6.12 -8.25
CA ILE A 664 -21.83 6.03 -7.51
C ILE A 664 -21.54 5.31 -6.19
N GLN A 665 -21.86 5.96 -5.07
CA GLN A 665 -21.55 5.47 -3.73
C GLN A 665 -22.86 5.23 -2.96
N VAL A 666 -22.96 4.08 -2.28
CA VAL A 666 -24.07 3.75 -1.40
C VAL A 666 -23.57 3.62 0.02
N TYR A 667 -24.06 4.50 0.87
CA TYR A 667 -23.82 4.45 2.31
C TYR A 667 -25.04 3.91 3.01
N VAL A 668 -24.82 3.21 4.12
CA VAL A 668 -25.89 2.65 4.93
C VAL A 668 -25.87 3.31 6.31
N LYS A 669 -27.04 3.83 6.74
CA LYS A 669 -27.30 4.18 8.11
C LYS A 669 -28.11 3.04 8.74
N GLN A 670 -27.57 2.45 9.79
CA GLN A 670 -28.20 1.37 10.54
C GLN A 670 -29.28 1.94 11.50
N PRO A 671 -30.18 1.09 12.04
CA PRO A 671 -31.06 1.49 13.12
C PRO A 671 -30.26 2.02 14.32
N GLU A 672 -30.77 3.03 15.03
CA GLU A 672 -30.10 3.61 16.19
C GLU A 672 -30.23 2.67 17.40
N ASN A 673 -29.23 1.82 17.62
CA ASN A 673 -29.22 0.83 18.69
C ASN A 673 -28.11 1.07 19.74
N SER A 674 -27.07 1.86 19.47
CA SER A 674 -26.01 2.20 20.40
C SER A 674 -25.35 3.55 20.12
N LYS A 675 -24.66 4.12 21.14
CA LYS A 675 -23.95 5.40 21.04
C LYS A 675 -22.64 5.32 20.25
N ASP A 676 -22.11 4.12 20.05
CA ASP A 676 -20.79 3.89 19.45
C ASP A 676 -20.89 3.40 17.98
N GLN A 677 -22.08 3.45 17.39
CA GLN A 677 -22.29 3.09 15.99
C GLN A 677 -21.78 4.18 15.03
N PRO A 678 -21.28 3.78 13.86
CA PRO A 678 -20.97 4.73 12.79
C PRO A 678 -22.20 5.58 12.39
N ILE A 679 -21.99 6.85 12.10
CA ILE A 679 -23.02 7.75 11.55
C ILE A 679 -23.59 7.15 10.26
N LYS A 680 -22.71 6.58 9.46
CA LYS A 680 -22.98 5.82 8.24
C LYS A 680 -21.71 5.07 7.81
N SER A 681 -21.87 4.03 7.00
CA SER A 681 -20.74 3.28 6.44
C SER A 681 -20.93 3.06 4.94
N LEU A 682 -19.86 3.13 4.16
CA LEU A 682 -19.87 2.74 2.75
C LEU A 682 -20.19 1.23 2.65
N ALA A 683 -21.15 0.87 1.80
CA ALA A 683 -21.58 -0.51 1.63
C ALA A 683 -21.51 -1.01 0.19
N ALA A 684 -21.50 -0.10 -0.78
CA ALA A 684 -21.27 -0.42 -2.18
C ALA A 684 -20.79 0.83 -2.92
N PHE A 685 -20.02 0.64 -3.98
CA PHE A 685 -19.69 1.68 -4.95
C PHE A 685 -19.49 1.06 -6.34
N GLU A 686 -19.67 1.89 -7.38
CA GLU A 686 -19.43 1.49 -8.76
C GLU A 686 -18.93 2.68 -9.56
N ARG A 687 -17.81 2.49 -10.29
CA ARG A 687 -17.29 3.46 -11.24
C ARG A 687 -17.80 3.15 -12.62
N VAL A 688 -18.57 4.08 -13.21
CA VAL A 688 -19.26 3.86 -14.48
C VAL A 688 -18.98 5.00 -15.45
N TYR A 689 -18.54 4.65 -16.67
CA TYR A 689 -18.39 5.61 -17.76
C TYR A 689 -19.74 6.00 -18.35
N PHE A 690 -19.91 7.30 -18.61
CA PHE A 690 -21.06 7.89 -19.29
C PHE A 690 -20.62 8.74 -20.48
N GLY A 691 -21.15 8.45 -21.67
CA GLY A 691 -21.09 9.38 -22.79
C GLY A 691 -21.88 10.65 -22.50
N LYS A 692 -21.60 11.72 -23.25
CA LYS A 692 -22.37 12.98 -23.15
C LYS A 692 -23.86 12.73 -23.45
N GLY A 693 -24.74 13.12 -22.53
CA GLY A 693 -26.18 12.92 -22.61
C GLY A 693 -26.65 11.48 -22.38
N GLU A 694 -25.73 10.57 -22.05
CA GLU A 694 -26.05 9.16 -21.78
C GLU A 694 -26.72 8.98 -20.42
N SER A 695 -27.67 8.05 -20.36
CA SER A 695 -28.33 7.62 -19.12
C SER A 695 -28.20 6.11 -18.97
N LYS A 696 -27.81 5.66 -17.77
CA LYS A 696 -27.65 4.24 -17.42
C LYS A 696 -28.36 3.93 -16.12
N THR A 697 -28.86 2.70 -16.01
CA THR A 697 -29.26 2.12 -14.72
C THR A 697 -28.11 1.26 -14.21
N VAL A 698 -27.54 1.66 -13.10
CA VAL A 698 -26.41 1.00 -12.44
C VAL A 698 -26.93 0.11 -11.32
N LEU A 699 -26.46 -1.12 -11.26
CA LEU A 699 -26.84 -2.11 -10.25
C LEU A 699 -25.70 -2.24 -9.24
N LEU A 700 -25.99 -1.93 -7.98
CA LEU A 700 -25.07 -2.14 -6.85
C LEU A 700 -25.61 -3.26 -5.97
N THR A 701 -24.73 -4.03 -5.38
CA THR A 701 -25.05 -5.24 -4.61
C THR A 701 -24.56 -5.10 -3.17
N ILE A 702 -25.45 -5.32 -2.21
CA ILE A 702 -25.13 -5.26 -0.79
C ILE A 702 -25.63 -6.55 -0.12
N PRO A 703 -24.75 -7.51 0.20
CA PRO A 703 -25.12 -8.65 1.03
C PRO A 703 -25.59 -8.16 2.40
N VAL A 704 -26.75 -8.59 2.88
CA VAL A 704 -27.27 -8.19 4.21
C VAL A 704 -26.30 -8.61 5.30
N SER A 705 -25.65 -9.76 5.15
CA SER A 705 -24.59 -10.22 6.07
C SER A 705 -23.40 -9.25 6.18
N GLY A 706 -23.15 -8.41 5.17
CA GLY A 706 -22.13 -7.36 5.18
C GLY A 706 -22.52 -6.13 5.99
N LEU A 707 -23.81 -5.99 6.37
CA LEU A 707 -24.30 -4.90 7.24
C LEU A 707 -24.18 -5.24 8.71
N ARG A 708 -23.44 -6.30 9.03
CA ARG A 708 -23.17 -6.72 10.42
C ARG A 708 -22.36 -5.68 11.18
N HIS A 709 -22.54 -5.65 12.47
CA HIS A 709 -21.70 -4.94 13.43
C HIS A 709 -21.36 -5.87 14.60
N TYR A 710 -20.30 -5.59 15.31
CA TYR A 710 -19.93 -6.36 16.49
C TYR A 710 -20.73 -5.89 17.71
N SER A 711 -21.35 -6.84 18.41
CA SER A 711 -22.05 -6.59 19.67
C SER A 711 -21.21 -7.15 20.82
N PRO A 712 -20.63 -6.30 21.68
CA PRO A 712 -19.92 -6.76 22.89
C PRO A 712 -20.81 -7.58 23.81
N GLU A 713 -22.10 -7.24 23.92
CA GLU A 713 -23.09 -7.93 24.77
C GLU A 713 -23.27 -9.38 24.30
N ASN A 714 -23.27 -9.63 23.01
CA ASN A 714 -23.42 -10.96 22.41
C ASN A 714 -22.08 -11.64 22.10
N SER A 715 -20.95 -10.96 22.34
CA SER A 715 -19.59 -11.40 22.02
C SER A 715 -19.47 -11.90 20.56
N GLY A 716 -20.10 -11.21 19.61
CA GLY A 716 -20.14 -11.64 18.22
C GLY A 716 -20.77 -10.65 17.25
N TYR A 717 -20.61 -10.95 15.96
CA TYR A 717 -21.26 -10.18 14.92
C TYR A 717 -22.75 -10.43 14.84
N MET A 718 -23.51 -9.36 14.68
CA MET A 718 -24.95 -9.43 14.42
C MET A 718 -25.37 -8.43 13.34
N VAL A 719 -26.42 -8.75 12.63
CA VAL A 719 -27.18 -7.83 11.80
C VAL A 719 -28.41 -7.41 12.61
N ALA A 720 -28.50 -6.14 12.94
CA ALA A 720 -29.62 -5.61 13.70
C ALA A 720 -30.92 -5.69 12.88
N GLU A 721 -32.01 -6.10 13.53
CA GLU A 721 -33.33 -6.02 12.93
C GLU A 721 -33.83 -4.57 12.97
N GLY A 722 -34.57 -4.15 11.94
CA GLY A 722 -35.17 -2.81 11.92
C GLY A 722 -35.02 -2.08 10.58
N ASN A 723 -35.22 -0.77 10.63
CA ASN A 723 -35.22 0.09 9.46
C ASN A 723 -33.81 0.60 9.17
N TYR A 724 -33.30 0.27 7.99
CA TYR A 724 -32.04 0.77 7.46
C TYR A 724 -32.31 1.85 6.41
N GLN A 725 -31.45 2.86 6.35
CA GLN A 725 -31.50 3.90 5.34
C GLN A 725 -30.31 3.75 4.37
N LEU A 726 -30.60 3.58 3.10
CA LEU A 726 -29.65 3.62 2.01
C LEU A 726 -29.50 5.08 1.55
N LEU A 727 -28.27 5.58 1.54
CA LEU A 727 -27.91 6.94 1.18
C LEU A 727 -27.03 6.88 -0.08
N ILE A 728 -27.61 7.25 -1.22
CA ILE A 728 -26.94 7.13 -2.52
C ILE A 728 -26.46 8.51 -2.96
N GLY A 729 -25.18 8.63 -3.30
CA GLY A 729 -24.61 9.91 -3.69
C GLY A 729 -23.26 9.83 -4.36
N ALA A 730 -22.62 11.00 -4.52
CA ALA A 730 -21.31 11.17 -5.11
C ALA A 730 -20.19 11.31 -4.05
N SER A 731 -20.55 11.40 -2.77
CA SER A 731 -19.64 11.39 -1.63
C SER A 731 -20.40 11.09 -0.34
N SER A 732 -19.69 10.94 0.78
CA SER A 732 -20.29 10.74 2.10
C SER A 732 -21.20 11.92 2.53
N SER A 733 -21.06 13.11 1.95
CA SER A 733 -21.87 14.29 2.26
C SER A 733 -22.78 14.74 1.13
N ASP A 734 -22.47 14.39 -0.13
CA ASP A 734 -23.31 14.69 -1.30
C ASP A 734 -24.29 13.53 -1.55
N ILE A 735 -25.33 13.44 -0.70
CA ILE A 735 -26.38 12.42 -0.82
C ILE A 735 -27.49 12.96 -1.71
N ARG A 736 -27.73 12.29 -2.82
CA ARG A 736 -28.69 12.72 -3.88
C ARG A 736 -29.98 11.94 -3.86
N LEU A 737 -29.96 10.68 -3.45
CA LEU A 737 -31.15 9.82 -3.33
C LEU A 737 -31.10 9.04 -1.99
N LYS A 738 -32.30 8.69 -1.51
CA LYS A 738 -32.48 7.88 -0.30
C LYS A 738 -33.51 6.79 -0.54
N SER A 739 -33.29 5.61 0.06
CA SER A 739 -34.25 4.51 0.09
C SER A 739 -34.21 3.84 1.47
N GLY A 740 -35.36 3.36 1.93
CA GLY A 740 -35.47 2.57 3.14
C GLY A 740 -35.58 1.08 2.83
N ILE A 741 -34.99 0.25 3.67
CA ILE A 741 -35.17 -1.21 3.69
C ILE A 741 -35.41 -1.69 5.13
N ILE A 742 -36.10 -2.82 5.29
CA ILE A 742 -36.35 -3.45 6.59
C ILE A 742 -35.59 -4.77 6.63
N ILE A 743 -34.80 -4.98 7.69
CA ILE A 743 -34.17 -6.28 7.96
C ILE A 743 -34.91 -6.97 9.11
N LYS A 744 -35.26 -8.26 8.89
CA LYS A 744 -35.99 -9.12 9.84
C LYS A 744 -35.14 -10.27 10.33
#